data_8851b7816b39895f754639f618c05217
#
_entry.id   8851b7816b39895f754639f618c05217
#
_cell.length_a   1.000
_cell.length_b   1.000
_cell.length_c   1.000
_cell.angle_alpha   90.00
_cell.angle_beta   90.00
_cell.angle_gamma   90.00
#
_symmetry.space_group_name_H-M   'P 1'
#
loop_
_entity.id
_entity.type
_entity.pdbx_description
1 polymer ?
#
loop_
_entity_poly.entity_id
_entity_poly.type
_entity_poly.pdbx_seq_one_letter_code
_entity_poly.pdbx_strand_id
1 'polypeptide(L)'
;MANAISLTVLSLLGATAAHPPKWPAWSGWPAPYGYGGPAGNQAIVGSDLTIVTHNDLYGNMSSRTDAAIVLSQPMTERQATAACAALGEELWSPTASNGEFLDYLCYEGENGPYWIAGRQGPQCKTFTADGTQSQQPCLDQLPALCTQSAPLANATYADNSTKWQTTVSTGAQTLTGFRDRFSFRFEGVRYAAEPERWTYSTVYNGTGHSDALAFGPECVQSGNAGSTDCLFLNIWTPYLPKSNDTAAEKLKPVMFWIHGGAFTGGTGSDPTFDGASLVSRGDVVVVTINYRLGTLGFLALDDGVTNGNYGLADQITALQWVQDNIESFGGDKNRVTILGQSAGAASVRALLASPKANGKYAAAVPQSNLAGSAYATTYSSHLTIPQEVALAAEPILNATGCLNATSQLACLRAVDPFVLANVTTPARYLVVDGTYLVTDQLEVTGRGPAAHVPVLMGFMRDDGAAFITYPTPNETVSGLLTANGFNLSAISTLSVFPEPNSANQTLNVFNTSALIATDAEFRCLDEATAYSAVKHAVFPTVYFYEFNRSYQLSFYQPNAPTCEAPPTPAHPYGDPSAEYFKCHSGELYYVFGTLLFNGQPPRDDNDIPMSQFTLDSWAAFARTYDPTPSAGFLQARGFANTSAEIARSGVPWAPVTEGELGLRLMQYPSLEEGFGIYDGQVECRALGYPIDYYESHS
;
A
#
# COMPACT_ATOMS: atom_id res chain seq x y z
N MET A 1 35.50 -28.49 -0.03
CA MET A 1 36.41 -27.79 0.90
C MET A 1 35.62 -26.64 1.45
N ALA A 2 35.21 -26.70 2.68
CA ALA A 2 34.32 -25.75 3.31
C ALA A 2 35.05 -24.42 3.53
N ASN A 3 34.62 -23.37 2.86
CA ASN A 3 35.01 -22.00 3.19
C ASN A 3 34.09 -21.52 4.34
N ALA A 4 34.66 -21.48 5.53
CA ALA A 4 34.06 -20.85 6.67
C ALA A 4 34.01 -19.34 6.40
N ILE A 5 32.82 -18.79 6.18
CA ILE A 5 32.59 -17.35 6.19
C ILE A 5 32.70 -16.91 7.64
N SER A 6 33.81 -16.25 7.98
CA SER A 6 34.00 -15.62 9.27
C SER A 6 33.07 -14.42 9.38
N LEU A 7 31.92 -14.58 9.99
CA LEU A 7 31.08 -13.47 10.42
C LEU A 7 31.79 -12.71 11.54
N THR A 8 32.48 -11.64 11.18
CA THR A 8 32.98 -10.67 12.16
C THR A 8 31.73 -9.94 12.72
N VAL A 9 31.34 -10.33 13.93
CA VAL A 9 30.33 -9.60 14.69
C VAL A 9 30.92 -8.22 15.02
N LEU A 10 30.65 -7.24 14.18
CA LEU A 10 30.83 -5.84 14.56
C LEU A 10 29.68 -5.51 15.51
N SER A 11 30.03 -5.37 16.79
CA SER A 11 29.20 -4.69 17.77
C SER A 11 29.01 -3.24 17.30
N LEU A 12 27.89 -2.95 16.65
CA LEU A 12 27.42 -1.59 16.38
C LEU A 12 27.06 -0.91 17.70
N LEU A 13 28.07 -0.50 18.44
CA LEU A 13 27.94 0.50 19.50
C LEU A 13 27.93 1.86 18.82
N GLY A 14 26.77 2.49 18.75
CA GLY A 14 26.67 3.93 18.59
C GLY A 14 26.18 4.51 17.28
N ALA A 15 25.50 3.76 16.41
CA ALA A 15 24.50 4.43 15.61
C ALA A 15 23.35 4.76 16.58
N THR A 16 23.19 6.03 16.92
CA THR A 16 21.88 6.52 17.37
C THR A 16 20.95 6.23 16.21
N ALA A 17 20.31 5.04 16.26
CA ALA A 17 19.18 4.77 15.41
C ALA A 17 18.32 6.02 15.51
N ALA A 18 18.10 6.69 14.41
CA ALA A 18 17.09 7.72 14.36
C ALA A 18 15.86 7.01 14.92
N HIS A 19 15.48 7.39 16.15
CA HIS A 19 14.30 6.80 16.75
C HIS A 19 13.19 6.99 15.74
N PRO A 20 12.43 5.95 15.39
CA PRO A 20 11.24 6.16 14.61
C PRO A 20 10.49 7.31 15.29
N PRO A 21 10.02 8.30 14.53
CA PRO A 21 9.37 9.45 15.11
C PRO A 21 8.30 8.97 16.07
N LYS A 22 8.23 9.59 17.24
CA LYS A 22 7.16 9.29 18.19
C LYS A 22 5.86 9.56 17.47
N TRP A 23 5.15 8.51 17.11
CA TRP A 23 3.78 8.61 16.67
C TRP A 23 3.03 9.38 17.75
N PRO A 24 2.31 10.45 17.43
CA PRO A 24 1.44 11.07 18.42
C PRO A 24 0.51 9.98 18.92
N ALA A 25 0.55 9.71 20.22
CA ALA A 25 -0.38 8.77 20.84
C ALA A 25 -1.79 9.23 20.49
N TRP A 26 -2.47 8.50 19.65
CA TRP A 26 -3.88 8.74 19.36
C TRP A 26 -4.63 8.47 20.64
N SER A 27 -4.96 9.53 21.36
CA SER A 27 -5.91 9.47 22.45
C SER A 27 -7.24 9.06 21.85
N GLY A 28 -7.66 7.83 22.16
CA GLY A 28 -8.86 7.20 21.64
C GLY A 28 -10.05 8.17 21.63
N TRP A 29 -10.80 8.11 20.53
CA TRP A 29 -12.08 8.78 20.38
C TRP A 29 -12.96 8.36 21.57
N PRO A 30 -13.61 9.30 22.27
CA PRO A 30 -14.65 8.93 23.20
C PRO A 30 -15.78 8.26 22.40
N ALA A 31 -16.07 7.00 22.70
CA ALA A 31 -17.19 6.30 22.13
C ALA A 31 -18.48 7.10 22.42
N PRO A 32 -19.25 7.49 21.40
CA PRO A 32 -20.56 8.08 21.64
C PRO A 32 -21.49 6.94 22.09
N TYR A 33 -21.93 6.96 23.34
CA TYR A 33 -23.07 6.19 23.77
C TYR A 33 -24.31 6.71 23.03
N GLY A 34 -24.77 6.00 22.03
CA GLY A 34 -25.99 6.27 21.28
C GLY A 34 -26.78 4.99 21.05
N TYR A 35 -27.96 4.91 21.62
CA TYR A 35 -28.93 3.83 21.39
C TYR A 35 -29.29 3.74 19.90
N GLY A 36 -29.21 2.53 19.31
CA GLY A 36 -29.42 2.25 17.92
C GLY A 36 -30.81 2.62 17.38
N GLY A 37 -30.79 3.41 16.32
CA GLY A 37 -31.84 3.42 15.30
C GLY A 37 -31.42 2.45 14.19
N PRO A 38 -32.33 2.01 13.30
CA PRO A 38 -31.99 1.06 12.25
C PRO A 38 -30.97 1.71 11.30
N ALA A 39 -29.78 1.12 11.22
CA ALA A 39 -28.81 1.39 10.17
C ALA A 39 -29.46 1.21 8.79
N GLY A 40 -29.11 2.06 7.81
CA GLY A 40 -29.55 1.90 6.42
C GLY A 40 -29.09 0.53 5.92
N ASN A 41 -29.96 -0.44 5.92
CA ASN A 41 -29.65 -1.83 5.61
C ASN A 41 -29.88 -2.05 4.11
N GLN A 42 -28.92 -2.64 3.40
CA GLN A 42 -29.07 -3.07 2.00
C GLN A 42 -30.36 -3.91 1.80
N ALA A 43 -30.73 -4.72 2.78
CA ALA A 43 -31.98 -5.46 2.76
C ALA A 43 -33.23 -4.55 2.70
N ILE A 44 -33.17 -3.34 3.28
CA ILE A 44 -34.22 -2.34 3.23
C ILE A 44 -34.23 -1.61 1.88
N VAL A 45 -33.04 -1.30 1.35
CA VAL A 45 -32.88 -0.64 0.04
C VAL A 45 -33.24 -1.58 -1.10
N GLY A 46 -32.96 -2.87 -0.95
CA GLY A 46 -33.35 -3.91 -1.92
C GLY A 46 -32.56 -3.90 -3.21
N SER A 47 -31.39 -3.24 -3.25
CA SER A 47 -30.55 -3.08 -4.44
C SER A 47 -29.06 -3.20 -4.12
N ASP A 48 -28.25 -3.49 -5.13
CA ASP A 48 -26.82 -3.19 -5.12
C ASP A 48 -26.63 -1.68 -5.04
N LEU A 49 -25.54 -1.26 -4.43
CA LEU A 49 -25.18 0.15 -4.24
C LEU A 49 -23.82 0.43 -4.91
N THR A 50 -23.79 1.38 -5.84
CA THR A 50 -22.54 1.86 -6.43
C THR A 50 -22.39 3.36 -6.20
N ILE A 51 -21.30 3.81 -5.58
CA ILE A 51 -20.93 5.22 -5.52
C ILE A 51 -20.18 5.56 -6.80
N VAL A 52 -20.77 6.45 -7.62
CA VAL A 52 -20.11 7.02 -8.79
C VAL A 52 -19.76 8.47 -8.47
N THR A 53 -18.50 8.84 -8.68
CA THR A 53 -17.99 10.16 -8.32
C THR A 53 -16.89 10.61 -9.26
N HIS A 54 -16.76 11.94 -9.41
CA HIS A 54 -15.61 12.55 -10.07
C HIS A 54 -14.63 13.04 -8.99
N ASN A 55 -13.61 12.24 -8.67
CA ASN A 55 -12.56 12.63 -7.74
C ASN A 55 -11.33 13.12 -8.50
N ASP A 56 -11.08 14.42 -8.50
CA ASP A 56 -9.92 15.06 -9.12
C ASP A 56 -8.74 15.29 -8.13
N LEU A 57 -8.83 14.76 -6.93
CA LEU A 57 -7.87 14.88 -5.83
C LEU A 57 -7.68 16.32 -5.29
N TYR A 58 -8.40 17.33 -5.80
CA TYR A 58 -8.33 18.69 -5.25
C TYR A 58 -9.21 18.89 -4.00
N GLY A 59 -9.95 17.86 -3.58
CA GLY A 59 -10.80 17.92 -2.38
C GLY A 59 -11.82 19.06 -2.42
N ASN A 60 -11.95 19.76 -1.28
CA ASN A 60 -12.88 20.90 -1.17
C ASN A 60 -12.47 22.15 -2.00
N MET A 61 -11.28 22.14 -2.59
CA MET A 61 -10.82 23.24 -3.46
C MET A 61 -11.35 23.12 -4.89
N SER A 62 -11.97 21.98 -5.23
CA SER A 62 -12.51 21.71 -6.56
C SER A 62 -14.04 21.83 -6.59
N SER A 63 -14.56 22.31 -7.71
CA SER A 63 -15.98 22.19 -8.05
C SER A 63 -16.37 20.79 -8.55
N ARG A 64 -15.40 19.89 -8.77
CA ARG A 64 -15.58 18.55 -9.33
C ARG A 64 -15.55 17.47 -8.23
N THR A 65 -16.44 17.58 -7.27
CA THR A 65 -16.69 16.55 -6.24
C THR A 65 -18.09 15.96 -6.36
N ASP A 66 -18.65 15.98 -7.56
CA ASP A 66 -19.98 15.44 -7.82
C ASP A 66 -20.00 13.93 -7.60
N ALA A 67 -21.09 13.46 -7.01
CA ALA A 67 -21.27 12.04 -6.70
C ALA A 67 -22.77 11.68 -6.75
N ALA A 68 -23.04 10.41 -7.08
CA ALA A 68 -24.35 9.79 -6.97
C ALA A 68 -24.23 8.36 -6.46
N ILE A 69 -25.32 7.83 -5.91
CA ILE A 69 -25.45 6.40 -5.62
C ILE A 69 -26.37 5.80 -6.67
N VAL A 70 -25.88 4.78 -7.37
CA VAL A 70 -26.67 3.97 -8.31
C VAL A 70 -27.33 2.84 -7.56
N LEU A 71 -28.65 2.70 -7.73
CA LEU A 71 -29.43 1.54 -7.34
C LEU A 71 -29.69 0.72 -8.58
N SER A 72 -28.94 -0.39 -8.74
CA SER A 72 -28.95 -1.18 -9.99
C SER A 72 -30.20 -2.05 -10.18
N GLN A 73 -30.91 -2.38 -9.09
CA GLN A 73 -32.09 -3.24 -9.19
C GLN A 73 -33.29 -2.47 -9.73
N PRO A 74 -34.01 -3.01 -10.73
CA PRO A 74 -35.21 -2.37 -11.25
C PRO A 74 -36.32 -2.23 -10.20
N MET A 75 -36.87 -1.03 -10.08
CA MET A 75 -37.93 -0.70 -9.12
C MET A 75 -38.82 0.44 -9.66
N THR A 76 -40.01 0.60 -9.11
CA THR A 76 -40.87 1.75 -9.44
C THR A 76 -40.28 3.04 -8.86
N GLU A 77 -40.63 4.21 -9.43
CA GLU A 77 -40.13 5.52 -8.94
C GLU A 77 -40.43 5.72 -7.44
N ARG A 78 -41.62 5.27 -6.98
CA ARG A 78 -41.97 5.36 -5.55
C ARG A 78 -41.06 4.49 -4.68
N GLN A 79 -40.70 3.28 -5.15
CA GLN A 79 -39.76 2.42 -4.45
C GLN A 79 -38.35 3.04 -4.46
N ALA A 80 -37.92 3.61 -5.58
CA ALA A 80 -36.65 4.31 -5.72
C ALA A 80 -36.55 5.51 -4.76
N THR A 81 -37.60 6.34 -4.67
CA THR A 81 -37.67 7.43 -3.70
C THR A 81 -37.53 6.93 -2.25
N ALA A 82 -38.24 5.84 -1.92
CA ALA A 82 -38.13 5.25 -0.58
C ALA A 82 -36.74 4.64 -0.31
N ALA A 83 -36.14 4.02 -1.32
CA ALA A 83 -34.80 3.43 -1.22
C ALA A 83 -33.71 4.51 -1.03
N CYS A 84 -33.76 5.62 -1.78
CA CYS A 84 -32.87 6.77 -1.56
C CYS A 84 -33.07 7.35 -0.15
N ALA A 85 -34.33 7.53 0.29
CA ALA A 85 -34.62 8.03 1.64
C ALA A 85 -34.08 7.12 2.76
N ALA A 86 -34.08 5.79 2.54
CA ALA A 86 -33.48 4.83 3.48
C ALA A 86 -31.95 4.99 3.59
N LEU A 87 -31.30 5.58 2.58
CA LEU A 87 -29.89 5.94 2.60
C LEU A 87 -29.66 7.36 3.17
N GLY A 88 -30.71 8.09 3.59
CA GLY A 88 -30.61 9.49 3.99
C GLY A 88 -30.42 10.45 2.80
N GLU A 89 -30.79 10.02 1.59
CA GLU A 89 -30.64 10.70 0.32
C GLU A 89 -31.99 10.94 -0.38
N GLU A 90 -31.96 11.68 -1.49
CA GLU A 90 -33.11 11.89 -2.36
C GLU A 90 -32.81 11.36 -3.77
N LEU A 91 -33.83 11.24 -4.64
CA LEU A 91 -33.58 11.01 -6.06
C LEU A 91 -32.70 12.14 -6.61
N TRP A 92 -31.66 11.76 -7.35
CA TRP A 92 -30.71 12.70 -7.95
C TRP A 92 -31.41 13.63 -8.94
N SER A 93 -30.95 14.88 -9.04
CA SER A 93 -31.46 15.87 -9.99
C SER A 93 -30.32 16.49 -10.77
N PRO A 94 -30.34 16.47 -12.13
CA PRO A 94 -29.32 17.11 -12.92
C PRO A 94 -29.32 18.63 -12.71
N THR A 95 -28.18 19.19 -12.37
CA THR A 95 -27.91 20.63 -12.39
C THR A 95 -27.03 20.94 -13.59
N ALA A 96 -26.93 22.20 -14.01
CA ALA A 96 -26.33 22.60 -15.28
C ALA A 96 -24.85 22.20 -15.53
N SER A 97 -24.18 21.60 -14.53
CA SER A 97 -22.78 21.12 -14.62
C SER A 97 -22.59 19.63 -14.32
N ASN A 98 -23.63 18.86 -14.06
CA ASN A 98 -23.55 17.65 -13.25
C ASN A 98 -24.02 16.40 -13.99
N GLY A 99 -23.43 16.05 -15.11
CA GLY A 99 -23.73 14.80 -15.80
C GLY A 99 -22.48 14.02 -16.20
N GLU A 100 -21.38 14.74 -16.42
CA GLU A 100 -20.14 14.16 -16.98
C GLU A 100 -19.57 12.99 -16.16
N PHE A 101 -19.70 13.01 -14.83
CA PHE A 101 -19.24 11.91 -13.99
C PHE A 101 -20.05 10.62 -14.17
N LEU A 102 -21.24 10.71 -14.77
CA LEU A 102 -22.09 9.56 -15.10
C LEU A 102 -21.73 8.91 -16.44
N ASP A 103 -20.87 9.54 -17.26
CA ASP A 103 -20.36 8.95 -18.51
C ASP A 103 -19.66 7.62 -18.23
N TYR A 104 -19.15 7.46 -17.01
CA TYR A 104 -18.56 6.21 -16.56
C TYR A 104 -19.55 5.03 -16.57
N LEU A 105 -20.83 5.26 -16.33
CA LEU A 105 -21.87 4.23 -16.42
C LEU A 105 -22.01 3.70 -17.85
N CYS A 106 -21.85 4.56 -18.86
CA CYS A 106 -21.82 4.12 -20.26
C CYS A 106 -20.62 3.20 -20.53
N TYR A 107 -19.47 3.53 -19.97
CA TYR A 107 -18.25 2.72 -20.09
C TYR A 107 -18.43 1.32 -19.47
N GLU A 108 -19.11 1.24 -18.32
CA GLU A 108 -19.44 -0.03 -17.64
C GLU A 108 -20.62 -0.79 -18.30
N GLY A 109 -21.21 -0.24 -19.38
CA GLY A 109 -22.37 -0.84 -20.05
C GLY A 109 -23.71 -0.62 -19.35
N GLU A 110 -23.74 0.25 -18.36
CA GLU A 110 -24.93 0.59 -17.57
C GLU A 110 -25.56 1.91 -18.07
N ASN A 111 -26.20 1.88 -19.22
CA ASN A 111 -26.70 3.08 -19.89
C ASN A 111 -28.01 3.64 -19.31
N GLY A 112 -28.74 2.92 -18.47
CA GLY A 112 -30.07 3.33 -17.97
C GLY A 112 -31.21 2.92 -18.91
N PRO A 113 -32.38 3.58 -18.87
CA PRO A 113 -32.72 4.79 -18.11
C PRO A 113 -32.83 4.58 -16.59
N TYR A 114 -32.49 5.61 -15.84
CA TYR A 114 -32.57 5.66 -14.38
C TYR A 114 -33.66 6.58 -13.89
N TRP A 115 -34.36 6.25 -12.81
CA TRP A 115 -35.20 7.20 -12.10
C TRP A 115 -34.38 8.34 -11.52
N ILE A 116 -34.86 9.59 -11.76
CA ILE A 116 -34.32 10.81 -11.18
C ILE A 116 -35.45 11.68 -10.59
N ALA A 117 -35.12 12.70 -9.86
CA ALA A 117 -36.07 13.61 -9.26
C ALA A 117 -36.95 14.32 -10.30
N GLY A 118 -38.28 14.28 -10.09
CA GLY A 118 -39.26 15.02 -10.88
C GLY A 118 -40.38 14.16 -11.41
N ARG A 119 -41.62 14.68 -11.24
CA ARG A 119 -42.85 14.01 -11.61
C ARG A 119 -43.85 14.96 -12.27
N GLN A 120 -44.52 14.47 -13.30
CA GLN A 120 -45.66 15.17 -13.94
C GLN A 120 -46.85 14.22 -14.08
N GLY A 121 -47.75 14.24 -13.09
CA GLY A 121 -48.87 13.31 -13.05
C GLY A 121 -48.44 11.83 -12.96
N PRO A 122 -48.85 10.96 -13.91
CA PRO A 122 -48.45 9.54 -13.92
C PRO A 122 -47.06 9.32 -14.56
N GLN A 123 -46.39 10.35 -15.07
CA GLN A 123 -45.07 10.31 -15.69
C GLN A 123 -44.00 10.81 -14.72
N CYS A 124 -42.91 10.06 -14.63
CA CYS A 124 -41.77 10.33 -13.81
C CYS A 124 -40.53 10.56 -14.69
N LYS A 125 -39.63 11.42 -14.25
CA LYS A 125 -38.41 11.74 -15.02
C LYS A 125 -37.42 10.61 -14.95
N THR A 126 -36.76 10.42 -16.10
CA THR A 126 -35.63 9.49 -16.23
C THR A 126 -34.44 10.18 -16.86
N PHE A 127 -33.28 9.59 -16.64
CA PHE A 127 -31.99 10.04 -17.15
C PHE A 127 -31.23 8.82 -17.68
N THR A 128 -30.60 8.96 -18.85
CA THR A 128 -29.65 7.99 -19.38
C THR A 128 -28.24 8.50 -19.22
N ALA A 129 -27.27 7.61 -19.14
CA ALA A 129 -25.88 7.96 -18.88
C ALA A 129 -25.27 8.86 -19.98
N ASP A 130 -25.85 8.90 -21.18
CA ASP A 130 -25.48 9.82 -22.27
C ASP A 130 -26.02 11.27 -22.08
N GLY A 131 -26.60 11.57 -20.92
CA GLY A 131 -27.16 12.88 -20.60
C GLY A 131 -28.61 13.12 -21.05
N THR A 132 -29.26 12.14 -21.70
CA THR A 132 -30.63 12.29 -22.20
C THR A 132 -31.64 12.24 -21.07
N GLN A 133 -32.52 13.25 -20.95
CA GLN A 133 -33.65 13.23 -20.03
C GLN A 133 -34.94 12.88 -20.79
N SER A 134 -35.72 12.00 -20.18
CA SER A 134 -37.04 11.60 -20.72
C SER A 134 -38.05 11.40 -19.60
N GLN A 135 -39.24 10.95 -19.94
CA GLN A 135 -40.31 10.61 -18.99
C GLN A 135 -40.82 9.19 -19.29
N GLN A 136 -41.06 8.44 -18.23
CA GLN A 136 -41.58 7.08 -18.28
C GLN A 136 -42.78 6.94 -17.31
N PRO A 137 -43.70 5.99 -17.52
CA PRO A 137 -44.73 5.71 -16.53
C PRO A 137 -44.09 5.40 -15.18
N CYS A 138 -44.53 6.07 -14.10
CA CYS A 138 -43.93 5.93 -12.75
C CYS A 138 -44.01 4.50 -12.18
N LEU A 139 -44.79 3.61 -12.81
CA LEU A 139 -44.92 2.19 -12.42
C LEU A 139 -43.93 1.27 -13.15
N ASP A 140 -43.21 1.76 -14.13
CA ASP A 140 -42.18 0.99 -14.79
C ASP A 140 -41.06 0.60 -13.81
N GLN A 141 -40.38 -0.48 -14.12
CA GLN A 141 -39.30 -1.02 -13.29
C GLN A 141 -37.96 -0.59 -13.88
N LEU A 142 -37.30 0.38 -13.27
CA LEU A 142 -36.01 0.94 -13.72
C LEU A 142 -35.03 1.04 -12.54
N PRO A 143 -33.73 1.01 -12.79
CA PRO A 143 -32.70 1.42 -11.83
C PRO A 143 -32.89 2.91 -11.45
N ALA A 144 -32.19 3.36 -10.41
CA ALA A 144 -32.34 4.74 -9.94
C ALA A 144 -31.01 5.39 -9.58
N LEU A 145 -30.98 6.72 -9.64
CA LEU A 145 -29.90 7.54 -9.12
C LEU A 145 -30.38 8.27 -7.87
N CYS A 146 -29.65 8.09 -6.76
CA CYS A 146 -29.79 8.88 -5.54
C CYS A 146 -28.71 9.94 -5.46
N THR A 147 -28.96 11.03 -4.75
CA THR A 147 -27.89 11.95 -4.32
C THR A 147 -26.84 11.19 -3.50
N GLN A 148 -25.64 11.74 -3.40
CA GLN A 148 -24.59 11.26 -2.49
C GLN A 148 -24.10 12.48 -1.69
N SER A 149 -24.71 12.71 -0.54
CA SER A 149 -24.50 13.91 0.27
C SER A 149 -23.62 13.67 1.51
N ALA A 150 -23.09 12.46 1.67
CA ALA A 150 -22.16 12.17 2.75
C ALA A 150 -20.95 13.12 2.70
N PRO A 151 -20.44 13.59 3.86
CA PRO A 151 -19.30 14.51 3.90
C PRO A 151 -18.02 13.84 3.41
N LEU A 152 -17.07 14.65 2.95
CA LEU A 152 -15.69 14.17 2.72
C LEU A 152 -15.05 13.84 4.06
N ALA A 153 -14.41 12.68 4.13
CA ALA A 153 -13.48 12.38 5.21
C ALA A 153 -12.10 13.01 4.96
N ASN A 154 -11.33 13.19 6.01
CA ASN A 154 -9.91 13.55 5.97
C ASN A 154 -9.18 12.88 7.14
N ALA A 155 -7.87 13.06 7.26
CA ALA A 155 -7.04 12.43 8.28
C ALA A 155 -7.48 12.67 9.74
N THR A 156 -8.30 13.70 9.99
CA THR A 156 -8.74 14.10 11.34
C THR A 156 -10.25 14.02 11.54
N TYR A 157 -11.01 13.74 10.49
CA TYR A 157 -12.47 13.75 10.55
C TYR A 157 -13.08 12.73 9.60
N ALA A 158 -13.98 11.92 10.13
CA ALA A 158 -14.92 11.11 9.36
C ALA A 158 -16.28 11.08 10.10
N ASP A 159 -17.39 11.24 9.38
CA ASP A 159 -18.74 11.17 9.94
C ASP A 159 -19.25 9.73 9.84
N ASN A 160 -19.11 8.96 10.89
CA ASN A 160 -19.61 7.58 11.01
C ASN A 160 -20.98 7.51 11.74
N SER A 161 -21.71 8.63 11.83
CA SER A 161 -23.03 8.68 12.44
C SER A 161 -24.02 7.72 11.75
N THR A 162 -25.08 7.34 12.46
CA THR A 162 -26.11 6.39 11.99
C THR A 162 -26.73 6.79 10.65
N LYS A 163 -26.72 8.07 10.30
CA LYS A 163 -27.21 8.57 9.00
C LYS A 163 -26.45 7.94 7.82
N TRP A 164 -25.16 7.70 7.97
CA TRP A 164 -24.29 7.25 6.88
C TRP A 164 -23.91 5.75 7.00
N GLN A 165 -24.37 5.08 8.06
CA GLN A 165 -24.05 3.67 8.27
C GLN A 165 -24.70 2.75 7.24
N THR A 166 -24.01 1.66 6.94
CA THR A 166 -24.46 0.58 6.08
C THR A 166 -24.00 -0.76 6.67
N THR A 167 -24.64 -1.85 6.28
CA THR A 167 -24.30 -3.19 6.80
C THR A 167 -23.98 -4.15 5.67
N VAL A 168 -22.99 -5.02 5.89
CA VAL A 168 -22.62 -6.12 4.99
C VAL A 168 -22.63 -7.43 5.77
N SER A 169 -23.11 -8.49 5.16
CA SER A 169 -23.12 -9.84 5.75
C SER A 169 -22.04 -10.71 5.12
N THR A 170 -21.16 -11.28 5.95
CA THR A 170 -20.13 -12.24 5.57
C THR A 170 -20.47 -13.61 6.17
N GLY A 171 -21.34 -14.37 5.49
CA GLY A 171 -21.83 -15.62 6.05
C GLY A 171 -22.65 -15.42 7.34
N ALA A 172 -22.08 -15.81 8.49
CA ALA A 172 -22.76 -15.73 9.78
C ALA A 172 -22.56 -14.40 10.53
N GLN A 173 -21.67 -13.53 10.06
CA GLN A 173 -21.36 -12.23 10.66
C GLN A 173 -22.00 -11.10 9.84
N THR A 174 -22.52 -10.09 10.52
CA THR A 174 -22.96 -8.82 9.93
C THR A 174 -22.07 -7.71 10.45
N LEU A 175 -21.49 -6.94 9.56
CA LEU A 175 -20.58 -5.82 9.84
C LEU A 175 -21.29 -4.51 9.53
N THR A 176 -21.28 -3.56 10.47
CA THR A 176 -21.73 -2.18 10.23
C THR A 176 -20.51 -1.31 9.91
N GLY A 177 -20.48 -0.81 8.69
CA GLY A 177 -19.58 0.25 8.25
C GLY A 177 -20.33 1.55 8.01
N PHE A 178 -19.69 2.51 7.37
CA PHE A 178 -20.28 3.78 6.98
C PHE A 178 -19.82 4.20 5.59
N ARG A 179 -20.42 5.24 5.02
CA ARG A 179 -19.96 5.85 3.78
C ARG A 179 -19.53 7.28 3.99
N ASP A 180 -18.47 7.67 3.29
CA ASP A 180 -18.16 9.05 3.04
C ASP A 180 -18.56 9.46 1.60
N ARG A 181 -18.12 10.62 1.11
CA ARG A 181 -18.40 11.09 -0.25
C ARG A 181 -17.89 10.11 -1.32
N PHE A 182 -16.78 9.42 -1.09
CA PHE A 182 -16.03 8.66 -2.09
C PHE A 182 -16.16 7.15 -2.00
N SER A 183 -16.51 6.62 -0.83
CA SER A 183 -16.46 5.18 -0.59
C SER A 183 -17.42 4.71 0.51
N PHE A 184 -17.71 3.43 0.50
CA PHE A 184 -18.16 2.69 1.68
C PHE A 184 -16.92 2.25 2.45
N ARG A 185 -16.92 2.41 3.78
CA ARG A 185 -15.81 2.16 4.68
C ARG A 185 -16.18 1.15 5.74
N PHE A 186 -15.30 0.18 5.97
CA PHE A 186 -15.38 -0.79 7.05
C PHE A 186 -14.03 -0.80 7.76
N GLU A 187 -13.93 -0.12 8.89
CA GLU A 187 -12.70 0.10 9.63
C GLU A 187 -12.64 -0.78 10.88
N GLY A 188 -11.50 -1.44 11.13
CA GLY A 188 -11.32 -2.33 12.27
C GLY A 188 -12.04 -3.67 12.15
N VAL A 189 -12.09 -4.25 10.95
CA VAL A 189 -12.63 -5.59 10.71
C VAL A 189 -11.65 -6.64 11.20
N ARG A 190 -12.05 -7.48 12.14
CA ARG A 190 -11.21 -8.56 12.68
C ARG A 190 -11.04 -9.67 11.66
N TYR A 191 -9.81 -9.94 11.24
CA TYR A 191 -9.50 -11.03 10.32
C TYR A 191 -8.95 -12.29 11.01
N ALA A 192 -8.40 -12.14 12.23
CA ALA A 192 -7.94 -13.25 13.07
C ALA A 192 -8.28 -12.99 14.54
N ALA A 193 -8.54 -14.04 15.30
CA ALA A 193 -8.60 -13.96 16.75
C ALA A 193 -7.19 -13.66 17.30
N GLU A 194 -7.10 -13.02 18.47
CA GLU A 194 -5.83 -12.82 19.16
C GLU A 194 -5.16 -14.18 19.43
N PRO A 195 -4.00 -14.48 18.80
CA PRO A 195 -3.31 -15.73 19.03
C PRO A 195 -2.51 -15.67 20.34
N GLU A 196 -2.26 -16.82 20.95
CA GLU A 196 -1.23 -16.90 21.98
C GLU A 196 0.12 -16.45 21.39
N ARG A 197 0.95 -15.77 22.19
CA ARG A 197 2.27 -15.29 21.71
C ARG A 197 3.08 -16.41 21.11
N TRP A 198 3.63 -16.12 19.92
CA TRP A 198 4.42 -17.03 19.11
C TRP A 198 3.68 -18.32 18.75
N THR A 199 2.38 -18.15 18.47
CA THR A 199 1.59 -19.12 17.70
C THR A 199 1.08 -18.45 16.41
N TYR A 200 0.84 -19.26 15.39
CA TYR A 200 0.31 -18.75 14.13
C TYR A 200 -1.17 -18.40 14.25
N SER A 201 -1.54 -17.27 13.62
CA SER A 201 -2.92 -16.83 13.57
C SER A 201 -3.77 -17.74 12.67
N THR A 202 -5.08 -17.74 12.92
CA THR A 202 -6.08 -18.44 12.12
C THR A 202 -7.21 -17.47 11.76
N VAL A 203 -7.85 -17.70 10.61
CA VAL A 203 -8.96 -16.85 10.14
C VAL A 203 -10.06 -16.78 11.18
N TYR A 204 -10.52 -15.56 11.45
CA TYR A 204 -11.63 -15.33 12.38
C TYR A 204 -12.96 -15.68 11.75
N ASN A 205 -13.65 -16.62 12.36
CA ASN A 205 -14.99 -17.08 11.96
C ASN A 205 -16.04 -16.52 12.92
N GLY A 206 -16.15 -15.18 12.97
CA GLY A 206 -17.13 -14.49 13.81
C GLY A 206 -18.58 -14.75 13.41
N THR A 207 -19.46 -14.62 14.38
CA THR A 207 -20.92 -14.71 14.18
C THR A 207 -21.63 -13.51 14.80
N GLY A 208 -22.86 -13.22 14.35
CA GLY A 208 -23.64 -12.12 14.87
C GLY A 208 -23.22 -10.76 14.31
N HIS A 209 -23.43 -9.71 15.07
CA HIS A 209 -23.21 -8.33 14.66
C HIS A 209 -21.91 -7.76 15.25
N SER A 210 -21.14 -7.01 14.44
CA SER A 210 -19.97 -6.26 14.87
C SER A 210 -19.90 -4.89 14.18
N ASP A 211 -19.45 -3.89 14.90
CA ASP A 211 -19.17 -2.57 14.32
C ASP A 211 -17.81 -2.56 13.62
N ALA A 212 -17.77 -1.94 12.46
CA ALA A 212 -16.59 -1.65 11.66
C ALA A 212 -16.57 -0.13 11.35
N LEU A 213 -16.73 0.67 12.41
CA LEU A 213 -16.93 2.12 12.37
C LEU A 213 -15.68 2.92 12.76
N ALA A 214 -14.64 2.23 13.24
CA ALA A 214 -13.38 2.83 13.66
C ALA A 214 -12.24 1.83 13.48
N PHE A 215 -11.05 2.32 13.23
CA PHE A 215 -9.85 1.51 13.13
C PHE A 215 -9.62 0.67 14.39
N GLY A 216 -9.21 -0.58 14.19
CA GLY A 216 -8.74 -1.43 15.27
C GLY A 216 -7.39 -0.93 15.83
N PRO A 217 -7.01 -1.36 17.04
CA PRO A 217 -5.73 -0.97 17.62
C PRO A 217 -4.56 -1.44 16.73
N GLU A 218 -3.52 -0.61 16.65
CA GLU A 218 -2.25 -1.00 16.05
C GLU A 218 -1.57 -2.13 16.86
N CYS A 219 -0.68 -2.88 16.23
CA CYS A 219 0.08 -3.92 16.92
C CYS A 219 1.13 -3.31 17.85
N VAL A 220 1.43 -4.01 18.95
CA VAL A 220 2.46 -3.59 19.91
C VAL A 220 3.76 -3.26 19.20
N GLN A 221 4.27 -2.07 19.44
CA GLN A 221 5.48 -1.52 18.85
C GLN A 221 6.23 -0.62 19.85
N SER A 222 7.37 -0.10 19.45
CA SER A 222 8.19 0.75 20.32
C SER A 222 7.43 2.00 20.79
N GLY A 223 7.84 2.58 21.92
CA GLY A 223 7.18 3.76 22.51
C GLY A 223 5.94 3.43 23.35
N ASN A 224 5.72 2.15 23.67
CA ASN A 224 4.55 1.65 24.43
C ASN A 224 3.21 1.91 23.72
N ALA A 225 3.20 1.80 22.40
CA ALA A 225 2.01 1.94 21.58
C ALA A 225 1.47 0.57 21.17
N GLY A 226 0.15 0.49 20.92
CA GLY A 226 -0.52 -0.66 20.34
C GLY A 226 -1.10 -1.66 21.35
N SER A 227 -1.55 -2.79 20.81
CA SER A 227 -2.19 -3.89 21.53
C SER A 227 -1.72 -5.24 21.01
N THR A 228 -1.76 -6.27 21.83
CA THR A 228 -1.57 -7.66 21.39
C THR A 228 -2.77 -8.15 20.59
N ASP A 229 -3.97 -7.63 20.87
CA ASP A 229 -5.18 -7.84 20.09
C ASP A 229 -5.27 -6.78 18.97
N CYS A 230 -4.57 -7.02 17.86
CA CYS A 230 -4.34 -6.03 16.81
C CYS A 230 -4.62 -6.55 15.39
N LEU A 231 -5.04 -7.80 15.22
CA LEU A 231 -5.17 -8.43 13.91
C LEU A 231 -6.48 -8.01 13.21
N PHE A 232 -6.47 -6.75 12.76
CA PHE A 232 -7.57 -6.10 12.06
C PHE A 232 -7.16 -5.66 10.66
N LEU A 233 -8.16 -5.56 9.80
CA LEU A 233 -8.04 -4.97 8.46
C LEU A 233 -9.10 -3.87 8.27
N ASN A 234 -8.90 -3.05 7.25
CA ASN A 234 -9.82 -1.99 6.87
C ASN A 234 -10.15 -2.14 5.39
N ILE A 235 -11.38 -1.80 4.99
CA ILE A 235 -11.88 -1.96 3.63
C ILE A 235 -12.52 -0.65 3.17
N TRP A 236 -12.13 -0.20 1.97
CA TRP A 236 -12.79 0.85 1.21
C TRP A 236 -13.29 0.25 -0.11
N THR A 237 -14.53 0.53 -0.48
CA THR A 237 -15.14 -0.02 -1.69
C THR A 237 -16.10 0.98 -2.36
N PRO A 238 -16.15 1.03 -3.70
CA PRO A 238 -17.15 1.84 -4.41
C PRO A 238 -18.48 1.11 -4.57
N TYR A 239 -18.50 -0.22 -4.34
CA TYR A 239 -19.60 -1.09 -4.70
C TYR A 239 -19.94 -2.06 -3.58
N LEU A 240 -21.22 -2.15 -3.24
CA LEU A 240 -21.75 -3.14 -2.29
C LEU A 240 -22.83 -3.97 -2.98
N PRO A 241 -22.62 -5.27 -3.18
CA PRO A 241 -23.62 -6.17 -3.75
C PRO A 241 -24.75 -6.42 -2.76
N LYS A 242 -25.96 -6.61 -3.29
CA LYS A 242 -27.15 -6.98 -2.49
C LYS A 242 -27.04 -8.40 -1.92
N SER A 243 -26.39 -9.28 -2.65
CA SER A 243 -26.22 -10.69 -2.31
C SER A 243 -24.89 -11.23 -2.87
N ASN A 244 -24.44 -12.37 -2.36
CA ASN A 244 -23.24 -13.04 -2.82
C ASN A 244 -23.38 -13.71 -4.21
N ASP A 245 -24.57 -13.66 -4.82
CA ASP A 245 -24.83 -14.19 -6.17
C ASP A 245 -24.57 -13.12 -7.26
N THR A 246 -23.72 -12.15 -6.97
CA THR A 246 -23.35 -11.07 -7.89
C THR A 246 -22.53 -11.63 -9.06
N ALA A 247 -22.88 -11.21 -10.27
CA ALA A 247 -22.12 -11.56 -11.46
C ALA A 247 -20.67 -11.08 -11.34
N ALA A 248 -19.71 -11.95 -11.69
CA ALA A 248 -18.28 -11.71 -11.46
C ALA A 248 -17.76 -10.45 -12.19
N GLU A 249 -18.39 -10.06 -13.31
CA GLU A 249 -18.03 -8.85 -14.06
C GLU A 249 -18.33 -7.54 -13.31
N LYS A 250 -19.17 -7.56 -12.27
CA LYS A 250 -19.46 -6.39 -11.43
C LYS A 250 -18.48 -6.22 -10.27
N LEU A 251 -17.79 -7.29 -9.91
CA LEU A 251 -16.82 -7.26 -8.82
C LEU A 251 -15.58 -6.45 -9.22
N LYS A 252 -15.04 -5.68 -8.29
CA LYS A 252 -13.90 -4.80 -8.52
C LYS A 252 -12.59 -5.46 -8.11
N PRO A 253 -11.46 -5.20 -8.77
CA PRO A 253 -10.15 -5.69 -8.34
C PRO A 253 -9.81 -5.16 -6.95
N VAL A 254 -9.03 -5.93 -6.20
CA VAL A 254 -8.67 -5.65 -4.82
C VAL A 254 -7.20 -5.26 -4.73
N MET A 255 -6.91 -4.13 -4.12
CA MET A 255 -5.57 -3.71 -3.75
C MET A 255 -5.36 -3.98 -2.26
N PHE A 256 -4.48 -4.94 -1.94
CA PHE A 256 -4.20 -5.40 -0.59
C PHE A 256 -2.86 -4.82 -0.11
N TRP A 257 -2.93 -3.82 0.76
CA TRP A 257 -1.79 -3.06 1.24
C TRP A 257 -1.17 -3.63 2.52
N ILE A 258 0.16 -3.77 2.50
CA ILE A 258 1.01 -4.18 3.62
C ILE A 258 1.93 -3.01 3.96
N HIS A 259 1.77 -2.44 5.16
CA HIS A 259 2.57 -1.27 5.57
C HIS A 259 4.04 -1.63 5.82
N GLY A 260 4.91 -0.63 5.66
CA GLY A 260 6.32 -0.69 6.01
C GLY A 260 6.59 -0.45 7.50
N GLY A 261 7.80 -0.01 7.83
CA GLY A 261 8.23 0.29 9.20
C GLY A 261 9.20 -0.74 9.77
N ALA A 262 10.09 -1.27 8.93
CA ALA A 262 11.21 -2.14 9.30
C ALA A 262 10.80 -3.43 10.05
N PHE A 263 9.57 -3.89 9.90
CA PHE A 263 8.94 -4.96 10.68
C PHE A 263 8.82 -4.68 12.17
N THR A 264 9.11 -3.47 12.63
CA THR A 264 9.11 -3.09 14.06
C THR A 264 8.09 -2.03 14.42
N GLY A 265 7.50 -1.37 13.43
CA GLY A 265 6.50 -0.33 13.58
C GLY A 265 5.57 -0.23 12.38
N GLY A 266 4.58 0.66 12.47
CA GLY A 266 3.60 0.91 11.42
C GLY A 266 2.21 0.36 11.74
N THR A 267 1.25 0.74 10.92
CA THR A 267 -0.16 0.33 11.05
C THR A 267 -0.90 0.49 9.72
N GLY A 268 -1.88 -0.38 9.47
CA GLY A 268 -2.80 -0.27 8.33
C GLY A 268 -3.82 0.87 8.49
N SER A 269 -3.86 1.54 9.64
CA SER A 269 -4.73 2.68 9.92
C SER A 269 -4.04 4.04 9.76
N ASP A 270 -2.79 4.08 9.25
CA ASP A 270 -2.12 5.33 8.94
C ASP A 270 -2.90 6.10 7.86
N PRO A 271 -3.21 7.39 8.10
CA PRO A 271 -4.01 8.20 7.17
C PRO A 271 -3.34 8.39 5.79
N THR A 272 -2.05 8.14 5.66
CA THR A 272 -1.37 8.09 4.35
C THR A 272 -1.98 7.02 3.45
N PHE A 273 -2.44 5.91 4.03
CA PHE A 273 -2.96 4.74 3.33
C PHE A 273 -4.50 4.72 3.22
N ASP A 274 -5.18 5.86 3.46
CA ASP A 274 -6.63 5.95 3.25
C ASP A 274 -6.99 5.58 1.81
N GLY A 275 -7.87 4.58 1.66
CA GLY A 275 -8.20 3.98 0.37
C GLY A 275 -9.21 4.76 -0.46
N ALA A 276 -9.86 5.79 0.08
CA ALA A 276 -10.99 6.43 -0.56
C ALA A 276 -10.67 7.05 -1.93
N SER A 277 -9.47 7.64 -2.09
CA SER A 277 -9.06 8.20 -3.38
C SER A 277 -8.77 7.13 -4.43
N LEU A 278 -8.10 6.04 -4.05
CA LEU A 278 -7.89 4.88 -4.93
C LEU A 278 -9.21 4.25 -5.36
N VAL A 279 -10.14 4.07 -4.44
CA VAL A 279 -11.47 3.51 -4.69
C VAL A 279 -12.27 4.38 -5.64
N SER A 280 -12.43 5.66 -5.31
CA SER A 280 -13.28 6.58 -6.06
C SER A 280 -12.74 6.92 -7.44
N ARG A 281 -11.42 7.01 -7.60
CA ARG A 281 -10.76 7.34 -8.85
C ARG A 281 -10.36 6.09 -9.63
N GLY A 282 -9.83 5.09 -8.95
CA GLY A 282 -9.29 3.88 -9.56
C GLY A 282 -10.31 2.77 -9.85
N ASP A 283 -11.52 2.85 -9.31
CA ASP A 283 -12.55 1.81 -9.40
C ASP A 283 -12.05 0.43 -8.91
N VAL A 284 -11.49 0.43 -7.74
CA VAL A 284 -10.92 -0.75 -7.04
C VAL A 284 -11.47 -0.86 -5.62
N VAL A 285 -11.30 -1.99 -4.99
CA VAL A 285 -11.43 -2.17 -3.53
C VAL A 285 -10.04 -2.04 -2.92
N VAL A 286 -9.92 -1.32 -1.80
CA VAL A 286 -8.67 -1.23 -1.04
C VAL A 286 -8.82 -1.93 0.30
N VAL A 287 -7.84 -2.75 0.65
CA VAL A 287 -7.74 -3.40 1.95
C VAL A 287 -6.38 -3.06 2.55
N THR A 288 -6.36 -2.53 3.79
CA THR A 288 -5.12 -2.36 4.57
C THR A 288 -5.15 -3.26 5.79
N ILE A 289 -4.00 -3.71 6.26
CA ILE A 289 -3.91 -4.68 7.36
C ILE A 289 -2.95 -4.24 8.45
N ASN A 290 -3.21 -4.68 9.68
CA ASN A 290 -2.20 -4.80 10.72
C ASN A 290 -1.64 -6.22 10.74
N TYR A 291 -0.39 -6.38 11.17
CA TYR A 291 0.28 -7.67 11.40
C TYR A 291 1.25 -7.53 12.58
N ARG A 292 1.53 -8.61 13.30
CA ARG A 292 2.43 -8.57 14.45
C ARG A 292 3.84 -8.15 14.07
N LEU A 293 4.44 -7.32 14.91
CA LEU A 293 5.68 -6.61 14.68
C LEU A 293 6.78 -7.02 15.66
N GLY A 294 8.02 -6.75 15.29
CA GLY A 294 9.19 -6.92 16.12
C GLY A 294 9.30 -8.31 16.75
N THR A 295 9.74 -8.36 17.98
CA THR A 295 9.91 -9.60 18.74
C THR A 295 8.62 -10.44 18.83
N LEU A 296 7.44 -9.77 18.87
CA LEU A 296 6.15 -10.49 18.90
C LEU A 296 5.76 -11.11 17.56
N GLY A 297 6.28 -10.57 16.45
CA GLY A 297 5.97 -11.00 15.10
C GLY A 297 7.01 -11.93 14.46
N PHE A 298 8.26 -11.93 14.93
CA PHE A 298 9.34 -12.57 14.17
C PHE A 298 10.32 -13.41 14.99
N LEU A 299 10.25 -13.44 16.34
CA LEU A 299 11.16 -14.21 17.16
C LEU A 299 11.16 -15.69 16.80
N ALA A 300 12.34 -16.27 16.57
CA ALA A 300 12.56 -17.70 16.52
C ALA A 300 13.42 -18.16 17.71
N LEU A 301 13.19 -19.39 18.17
CA LEU A 301 14.02 -20.10 19.14
C LEU A 301 14.41 -21.46 18.54
N ASP A 302 15.59 -21.95 18.86
CA ASP A 302 16.01 -23.28 18.40
C ASP A 302 15.43 -24.38 19.32
N ASP A 303 14.10 -24.33 19.53
CA ASP A 303 13.33 -25.23 20.39
C ASP A 303 12.41 -26.19 19.61
N GLY A 304 12.43 -26.08 18.27
CA GLY A 304 11.58 -26.86 17.37
C GLY A 304 10.09 -26.49 17.37
N VAL A 305 9.70 -25.43 18.08
CA VAL A 305 8.31 -24.97 18.24
C VAL A 305 8.16 -23.49 17.86
N THR A 306 9.11 -22.67 18.29
CA THR A 306 9.09 -21.20 18.07
C THR A 306 9.89 -20.88 16.80
N ASN A 307 9.24 -20.99 15.64
CA ASN A 307 9.93 -21.01 14.35
C ASN A 307 9.95 -19.66 13.61
N GLY A 308 9.51 -18.55 14.25
CA GLY A 308 9.49 -17.21 13.60
C GLY A 308 8.34 -17.00 12.62
N ASN A 309 8.43 -15.94 11.82
CA ASN A 309 7.50 -15.60 10.72
C ASN A 309 6.02 -15.39 11.12
N TYR A 310 5.71 -15.10 12.38
CA TYR A 310 4.31 -14.94 12.83
C TYR A 310 3.65 -13.74 12.15
N GLY A 311 4.38 -12.63 11.96
CA GLY A 311 3.89 -11.47 11.22
C GLY A 311 3.62 -11.78 9.75
N LEU A 312 4.46 -12.58 9.09
CA LEU A 312 4.22 -13.05 7.72
C LEU A 312 2.99 -13.98 7.66
N ALA A 313 2.84 -14.85 8.64
CA ALA A 313 1.66 -15.72 8.76
C ALA A 313 0.38 -14.92 8.96
N ASP A 314 0.42 -13.82 9.72
CA ASP A 314 -0.71 -12.90 9.90
C ASP A 314 -1.14 -12.28 8.58
N GLN A 315 -0.18 -11.86 7.74
CA GLN A 315 -0.46 -11.33 6.39
C GLN A 315 -1.14 -12.40 5.51
N ILE A 316 -0.69 -13.66 5.57
CA ILE A 316 -1.29 -14.79 4.84
C ILE A 316 -2.69 -15.11 5.38
N THR A 317 -2.90 -15.00 6.69
CA THR A 317 -4.21 -15.17 7.32
C THR A 317 -5.18 -14.06 6.89
N ALA A 318 -4.73 -12.81 6.79
CA ALA A 318 -5.51 -11.70 6.26
C ALA A 318 -5.87 -11.90 4.78
N LEU A 319 -4.92 -12.37 3.96
CA LEU A 319 -5.19 -12.75 2.56
C LEU A 319 -6.22 -13.88 2.46
N GLN A 320 -6.18 -14.88 3.35
CA GLN A 320 -7.19 -15.92 3.38
C GLN A 320 -8.56 -15.37 3.77
N TRP A 321 -8.62 -14.45 4.74
CA TRP A 321 -9.86 -13.77 5.09
C TRP A 321 -10.45 -12.99 3.89
N VAL A 322 -9.59 -12.31 3.12
CA VAL A 322 -9.98 -11.62 1.87
C VAL A 322 -10.54 -12.61 0.86
N GLN A 323 -9.87 -13.75 0.64
CA GLN A 323 -10.36 -14.80 -0.26
C GLN A 323 -11.75 -15.32 0.14
N ASP A 324 -12.01 -15.40 1.44
CA ASP A 324 -13.26 -15.95 1.97
C ASP A 324 -14.42 -14.94 1.96
N ASN A 325 -14.14 -13.61 2.03
CA ASN A 325 -15.16 -12.63 2.39
C ASN A 325 -15.27 -11.41 1.46
N ILE A 326 -14.26 -11.08 0.64
CA ILE A 326 -14.19 -9.78 -0.05
C ILE A 326 -15.31 -9.58 -1.09
N GLU A 327 -15.87 -10.66 -1.61
CA GLU A 327 -16.99 -10.59 -2.55
C GLU A 327 -18.25 -9.94 -1.90
N SER A 328 -18.42 -10.10 -0.59
CA SER A 328 -19.48 -9.39 0.16
C SER A 328 -19.28 -7.87 0.18
N PHE A 329 -18.08 -7.39 -0.07
CA PHE A 329 -17.72 -5.98 -0.15
C PHE A 329 -17.49 -5.52 -1.61
N GLY A 330 -17.92 -6.32 -2.58
CA GLY A 330 -17.82 -6.01 -4.01
C GLY A 330 -16.44 -6.21 -4.62
N GLY A 331 -15.50 -6.83 -3.90
CA GLY A 331 -14.17 -7.17 -4.41
C GLY A 331 -14.12 -8.53 -5.09
N ASP A 332 -13.30 -8.67 -6.12
CA ASP A 332 -13.04 -9.93 -6.82
C ASP A 332 -11.85 -10.63 -6.16
N LYS A 333 -12.11 -11.74 -5.47
CA LYS A 333 -11.07 -12.56 -4.84
C LYS A 333 -10.04 -13.13 -5.81
N ASN A 334 -10.37 -13.23 -7.10
CA ASN A 334 -9.46 -13.73 -8.15
C ASN A 334 -8.57 -12.62 -8.73
N ARG A 335 -8.84 -11.35 -8.38
CA ARG A 335 -8.07 -10.18 -8.84
C ARG A 335 -7.52 -9.38 -7.67
N VAL A 336 -6.86 -10.07 -6.73
CA VAL A 336 -6.18 -9.44 -5.59
C VAL A 336 -4.75 -9.09 -6.00
N THR A 337 -4.37 -7.83 -5.93
CA THR A 337 -3.00 -7.34 -6.07
C THR A 337 -2.44 -7.05 -4.68
N ILE A 338 -1.37 -7.74 -4.29
CA ILE A 338 -0.65 -7.43 -3.05
C ILE A 338 0.34 -6.29 -3.30
N LEU A 339 0.35 -5.30 -2.42
CA LEU A 339 1.27 -4.16 -2.51
C LEU A 339 1.80 -3.77 -1.13
N GLY A 340 3.02 -3.26 -1.12
CA GLY A 340 3.65 -2.79 0.10
C GLY A 340 4.91 -2.01 -0.20
N GLN A 341 5.31 -1.17 0.74
CA GLN A 341 6.49 -0.33 0.63
C GLN A 341 7.48 -0.64 1.76
N SER A 342 8.80 -0.55 1.49
CA SER A 342 9.82 -0.81 2.52
C SER A 342 9.73 -2.25 3.06
N ALA A 343 9.62 -2.44 4.37
CA ALA A 343 9.35 -3.76 4.96
C ALA A 343 8.05 -4.40 4.44
N GLY A 344 7.06 -3.58 4.02
CA GLY A 344 5.89 -4.07 3.29
C GLY A 344 6.24 -4.63 1.91
N ALA A 345 7.19 -4.02 1.19
CA ALA A 345 7.70 -4.56 -0.06
C ALA A 345 8.51 -5.86 0.16
N ALA A 346 9.32 -5.93 1.22
CA ALA A 346 9.98 -7.16 1.63
C ALA A 346 8.97 -8.26 2.01
N SER A 347 7.82 -7.88 2.60
CA SER A 347 6.69 -8.80 2.81
C SER A 347 6.13 -9.31 1.49
N VAL A 348 5.90 -8.43 0.50
CA VAL A 348 5.46 -8.82 -0.85
C VAL A 348 6.46 -9.80 -1.48
N ARG A 349 7.77 -9.52 -1.38
CA ARG A 349 8.83 -10.42 -1.86
C ARG A 349 8.77 -11.79 -1.15
N ALA A 350 8.58 -11.80 0.17
CA ALA A 350 8.45 -13.04 0.94
C ALA A 350 7.17 -13.82 0.59
N LEU A 351 6.05 -13.11 0.34
CA LEU A 351 4.80 -13.73 -0.11
C LEU A 351 4.94 -14.34 -1.51
N LEU A 352 5.70 -13.70 -2.42
CA LEU A 352 6.04 -14.28 -3.72
C LEU A 352 6.86 -15.59 -3.59
N ALA A 353 7.70 -15.70 -2.54
CA ALA A 353 8.50 -16.90 -2.23
C ALA A 353 7.74 -17.95 -1.39
N SER A 354 6.58 -17.61 -0.83
CA SER A 354 5.87 -18.45 0.14
C SER A 354 4.89 -19.43 -0.50
N PRO A 355 5.08 -20.76 -0.35
CA PRO A 355 4.10 -21.73 -0.82
C PRO A 355 2.71 -21.57 -0.19
N LYS A 356 2.62 -21.02 1.03
CA LYS A 356 1.36 -20.78 1.76
C LYS A 356 0.56 -19.61 1.25
N ALA A 357 1.23 -18.64 0.61
CA ALA A 357 0.58 -17.47 0.02
C ALA A 357 0.12 -17.72 -1.43
N ASN A 358 0.72 -18.69 -2.09
CA ASN A 358 0.49 -18.97 -3.52
C ASN A 358 -0.99 -19.22 -3.81
N GLY A 359 -1.51 -18.62 -4.88
CA GLY A 359 -2.92 -18.72 -5.30
C GLY A 359 -3.90 -17.83 -4.51
N LYS A 360 -3.43 -16.99 -3.57
CA LYS A 360 -4.28 -16.05 -2.83
C LYS A 360 -4.28 -14.63 -3.42
N TYR A 361 -3.46 -14.39 -4.42
CA TYR A 361 -3.36 -13.11 -5.14
C TYR A 361 -3.01 -13.37 -6.61
N ALA A 362 -3.22 -12.37 -7.45
CA ALA A 362 -3.07 -12.44 -8.89
C ALA A 362 -1.99 -11.49 -9.43
N ALA A 363 -1.52 -10.52 -8.65
CA ALA A 363 -0.45 -9.60 -9.02
C ALA A 363 0.27 -9.08 -7.78
N ALA A 364 1.46 -8.48 -7.94
CA ALA A 364 2.26 -7.97 -6.85
C ALA A 364 2.94 -6.63 -7.17
N VAL A 365 3.02 -5.74 -6.16
CA VAL A 365 3.68 -4.42 -6.29
C VAL A 365 4.60 -4.19 -5.08
N PRO A 366 5.85 -4.67 -5.08
CA PRO A 366 6.84 -4.29 -4.09
C PRO A 366 7.43 -2.91 -4.43
N GLN A 367 7.19 -1.91 -3.56
CA GLN A 367 7.65 -0.53 -3.72
C GLN A 367 8.85 -0.28 -2.82
N SER A 368 9.97 0.19 -3.37
CA SER A 368 11.23 0.38 -2.63
C SER A 368 11.59 -0.87 -1.82
N ASN A 369 11.71 -2.00 -2.52
CA ASN A 369 12.04 -3.27 -1.88
C ASN A 369 13.51 -3.25 -1.45
N LEU A 370 13.74 -3.44 -0.15
CA LEU A 370 15.10 -3.56 0.36
C LEU A 370 15.71 -4.91 -0.05
N ALA A 371 16.77 -4.85 -0.84
CA ALA A 371 17.44 -6.03 -1.34
C ALA A 371 18.92 -5.77 -1.62
N GLY A 372 19.82 -6.56 -1.06
CA GLY A 372 21.27 -6.46 -1.34
C GLY A 372 22.14 -6.34 -0.11
N SER A 373 22.89 -5.26 0.00
CA SER A 373 23.94 -5.06 1.02
C SER A 373 23.46 -4.34 2.28
N ALA A 374 24.37 -4.22 3.24
CA ALA A 374 24.24 -3.42 4.45
C ALA A 374 22.91 -3.66 5.17
N TYR A 375 22.10 -2.63 5.37
CA TYR A 375 20.83 -2.71 6.05
C TYR A 375 19.80 -3.62 5.32
N ALA A 376 19.87 -3.68 3.99
CA ALA A 376 18.94 -4.44 3.16
C ALA A 376 19.16 -5.96 3.18
N THR A 377 20.33 -6.44 3.61
CA THR A 377 20.71 -7.87 3.51
C THR A 377 19.64 -8.82 4.05
N THR A 378 19.14 -8.57 5.25
CA THR A 378 18.18 -9.46 5.94
C THR A 378 16.73 -9.30 5.46
N TYR A 379 16.45 -8.38 4.54
CA TYR A 379 15.13 -8.25 3.92
C TYR A 379 14.99 -9.08 2.65
N SER A 380 16.09 -9.36 1.96
CA SER A 380 16.12 -10.17 0.74
C SER A 380 16.68 -11.57 0.95
N SER A 381 17.48 -11.78 2.00
CA SER A 381 18.04 -13.07 2.39
C SER A 381 17.44 -13.53 3.71
N HIS A 382 16.67 -14.60 3.67
CA HIS A 382 16.02 -15.17 4.85
C HIS A 382 17.04 -15.91 5.70
N LEU A 383 17.05 -15.66 6.99
CA LEU A 383 17.99 -16.32 7.92
C LEU A 383 17.58 -17.76 8.18
N THR A 384 18.53 -18.62 8.51
CA THR A 384 18.19 -19.86 9.21
C THR A 384 17.79 -19.57 10.65
N ILE A 385 17.01 -20.45 11.29
CA ILE A 385 16.63 -20.29 12.70
C ILE A 385 17.85 -20.12 13.60
N PRO A 386 18.93 -20.95 13.50
CA PRO A 386 20.14 -20.71 14.29
C PRO A 386 20.83 -19.35 14.07
N GLN A 387 20.77 -18.80 12.86
CA GLN A 387 21.31 -17.46 12.58
C GLN A 387 20.47 -16.37 13.27
N GLU A 388 19.14 -16.48 13.22
CA GLU A 388 18.25 -15.54 13.91
C GLU A 388 18.42 -15.63 15.43
N VAL A 389 18.54 -16.84 15.98
CA VAL A 389 18.79 -17.06 17.41
C VAL A 389 20.06 -16.35 17.86
N ALA A 390 21.15 -16.49 17.13
CA ALA A 390 22.40 -15.80 17.48
C ALA A 390 22.32 -14.28 17.32
N LEU A 391 21.55 -13.79 16.31
CA LEU A 391 21.47 -12.37 16.00
C LEU A 391 20.49 -11.61 16.90
N ALA A 392 19.35 -12.21 17.25
CA ALA A 392 18.26 -11.54 17.95
C ALA A 392 17.79 -12.28 19.22
N ALA A 393 17.51 -13.59 19.15
CA ALA A 393 16.89 -14.28 20.25
C ALA A 393 17.79 -14.34 21.50
N GLU A 394 19.08 -14.65 21.38
CA GLU A 394 20.02 -14.65 22.53
C GLU A 394 20.13 -13.26 23.20
N PRO A 395 20.32 -12.15 22.47
CA PRO A 395 20.23 -10.80 23.05
C PRO A 395 18.90 -10.53 23.79
N ILE A 396 17.76 -10.93 23.21
CA ILE A 396 16.43 -10.78 23.81
C ILE A 396 16.31 -11.58 25.11
N LEU A 397 16.69 -12.86 25.07
CA LEU A 397 16.67 -13.76 26.22
C LEU A 397 17.55 -13.23 27.37
N ASN A 398 18.69 -12.67 27.03
CA ASN A 398 19.59 -12.06 28.01
C ASN A 398 18.97 -10.79 28.61
N ALA A 399 18.45 -9.89 27.77
CA ALA A 399 17.84 -8.63 28.19
C ALA A 399 16.60 -8.84 29.07
N THR A 400 15.86 -9.92 28.87
CA THR A 400 14.63 -10.27 29.62
C THR A 400 14.89 -11.19 30.82
N GLY A 401 16.15 -11.66 31.02
CA GLY A 401 16.50 -12.59 32.06
C GLY A 401 16.03 -14.04 31.79
N CYS A 402 15.59 -14.34 30.57
CA CYS A 402 15.04 -15.65 30.19
C CYS A 402 16.10 -16.63 29.64
N LEU A 403 17.35 -16.21 29.48
CA LEU A 403 18.39 -17.00 28.82
C LEU A 403 18.61 -18.39 29.49
N ASN A 404 18.61 -18.43 30.81
CA ASN A 404 18.84 -19.64 31.60
C ASN A 404 17.54 -20.25 32.17
N ALA A 405 16.39 -19.86 31.68
CA ALA A 405 15.11 -20.43 32.12
C ALA A 405 14.95 -21.86 31.64
N THR A 406 14.31 -22.70 32.45
CA THR A 406 14.01 -24.11 32.10
C THR A 406 13.18 -24.21 30.80
N SER A 407 12.28 -23.24 30.58
CA SER A 407 11.59 -23.03 29.32
C SER A 407 11.71 -21.55 28.97
N GLN A 408 12.52 -21.26 27.96
CA GLN A 408 12.72 -19.89 27.46
C GLN A 408 11.41 -19.31 26.94
N LEU A 409 10.63 -20.09 26.18
CA LEU A 409 9.33 -19.69 25.66
C LEU A 409 8.36 -19.32 26.78
N ALA A 410 8.23 -20.15 27.81
CA ALA A 410 7.34 -19.86 28.94
C ALA A 410 7.78 -18.60 29.72
N CYS A 411 9.09 -18.41 29.90
CA CYS A 411 9.65 -17.21 30.50
C CYS A 411 9.30 -15.96 29.69
N LEU A 412 9.56 -15.97 28.38
CA LEU A 412 9.26 -14.85 27.48
C LEU A 412 7.76 -14.53 27.40
N ARG A 413 6.89 -15.55 27.46
CA ARG A 413 5.43 -15.34 27.52
C ARG A 413 4.98 -14.58 28.77
N ALA A 414 5.73 -14.67 29.85
CA ALA A 414 5.46 -13.93 31.09
C ALA A 414 6.00 -12.48 31.05
N VAL A 415 6.85 -12.13 30.10
CA VAL A 415 7.39 -10.77 29.95
C VAL A 415 6.31 -9.85 29.41
N ASP A 416 6.26 -8.60 29.90
CA ASP A 416 5.38 -7.57 29.35
C ASP A 416 5.64 -7.35 27.86
N PRO A 417 4.59 -7.31 26.98
CA PRO A 417 4.77 -7.14 25.53
C PRO A 417 5.50 -5.84 25.17
N PHE A 418 5.32 -4.78 25.92
CA PHE A 418 6.02 -3.52 25.67
C PHE A 418 7.51 -3.59 26.01
N VAL A 419 7.91 -4.41 26.97
CA VAL A 419 9.33 -4.71 27.22
C VAL A 419 9.93 -5.40 26.01
N LEU A 420 9.22 -6.38 25.44
CA LEU A 420 9.67 -7.11 24.24
C LEU A 420 9.74 -6.23 22.98
N ALA A 421 8.86 -5.24 22.88
CA ALA A 421 8.87 -4.28 21.77
C ALA A 421 9.98 -3.23 21.87
N ASN A 422 10.47 -2.95 23.09
CA ASN A 422 11.49 -1.92 23.35
C ASN A 422 12.90 -2.49 23.59
N VAL A 423 13.13 -3.77 23.30
CA VAL A 423 14.49 -4.34 23.35
C VAL A 423 15.41 -3.67 22.33
N THR A 424 16.69 -3.56 22.65
CA THR A 424 17.67 -2.88 21.77
C THR A 424 17.83 -3.57 20.42
N THR A 425 17.72 -4.90 20.41
CA THR A 425 17.82 -5.71 19.19
C THR A 425 16.54 -6.54 19.06
N PRO A 426 15.44 -5.98 18.48
CA PRO A 426 14.22 -6.74 18.29
C PRO A 426 14.40 -7.81 17.21
N ALA A 427 13.77 -8.96 17.39
CA ALA A 427 13.59 -9.89 16.29
C ALA A 427 12.71 -9.26 15.21
N ARG A 428 13.19 -9.21 13.97
CA ARG A 428 12.49 -8.59 12.83
C ARG A 428 12.86 -9.26 11.52
N TYR A 429 13.39 -10.46 11.61
CA TYR A 429 13.99 -11.15 10.48
C TYR A 429 13.08 -12.25 9.98
N LEU A 430 12.99 -12.36 8.65
CA LEU A 430 12.36 -13.49 7.99
C LEU A 430 13.30 -14.71 8.09
N VAL A 431 12.74 -15.87 8.40
CA VAL A 431 13.51 -17.09 8.60
C VAL A 431 13.02 -18.23 7.70
N VAL A 432 13.92 -19.09 7.29
CA VAL A 432 13.58 -20.37 6.63
C VAL A 432 13.03 -21.32 7.68
N ASP A 433 11.70 -21.33 7.84
CA ASP A 433 10.99 -22.17 8.81
C ASP A 433 10.52 -23.51 8.23
N GLY A 434 10.74 -23.74 6.93
CA GLY A 434 10.31 -24.93 6.21
C GLY A 434 8.80 -25.02 5.94
N THR A 435 8.02 -24.00 6.27
CA THR A 435 6.56 -23.97 6.14
C THR A 435 6.06 -22.73 5.40
N TYR A 436 6.39 -21.55 5.91
CA TYR A 436 6.06 -20.27 5.30
C TYR A 436 7.13 -19.84 4.31
N LEU A 437 8.38 -20.01 4.66
CA LEU A 437 9.54 -19.82 3.80
C LEU A 437 10.39 -21.10 3.79
N VAL A 438 10.67 -21.58 2.58
CA VAL A 438 11.38 -22.85 2.35
C VAL A 438 12.72 -22.66 1.65
N THR A 439 13.02 -21.43 1.22
CA THR A 439 14.27 -21.00 0.59
C THR A 439 14.83 -19.79 1.30
N ASP A 440 16.13 -19.58 1.22
CA ASP A 440 16.84 -18.44 1.82
C ASP A 440 16.66 -17.12 1.05
N GLN A 441 16.03 -17.17 -0.11
CA GLN A 441 15.66 -16.00 -0.92
C GLN A 441 14.50 -16.31 -1.88
N LEU A 442 13.99 -15.28 -2.55
CA LEU A 442 13.05 -15.46 -3.65
C LEU A 442 13.76 -16.09 -4.86
N GLU A 443 13.29 -17.25 -5.28
CA GLU A 443 13.84 -18.01 -6.40
C GLU A 443 13.31 -17.51 -7.73
N VAL A 444 14.12 -16.75 -8.45
CA VAL A 444 13.74 -16.18 -9.75
C VAL A 444 14.37 -16.89 -10.95
N THR A 445 15.04 -18.02 -10.74
CA THR A 445 15.62 -18.87 -11.79
C THR A 445 14.71 -20.03 -12.20
N GLY A 446 13.50 -20.10 -11.65
CA GLY A 446 12.53 -21.18 -11.93
C GLY A 446 12.83 -22.51 -11.22
N ARG A 447 13.77 -22.54 -10.27
CA ARG A 447 14.17 -23.73 -9.53
C ARG A 447 13.47 -23.91 -8.17
N GLY A 448 12.68 -22.94 -7.75
CA GLY A 448 12.04 -22.90 -6.44
C GLY A 448 10.61 -22.42 -6.45
N PRO A 449 9.99 -22.32 -5.29
CA PRO A 449 8.61 -21.92 -5.14
C PRO A 449 8.49 -20.40 -5.28
N ALA A 450 8.25 -19.91 -6.49
CA ALA A 450 7.88 -18.53 -6.73
C ALA A 450 6.48 -18.46 -7.31
N ALA A 451 5.69 -17.46 -6.91
CA ALA A 451 4.38 -17.23 -7.49
C ALA A 451 4.51 -16.73 -8.94
N HIS A 452 3.72 -17.32 -9.85
CA HIS A 452 3.70 -16.94 -11.25
C HIS A 452 2.64 -15.87 -11.49
N VAL A 453 2.98 -14.61 -11.20
CA VAL A 453 2.08 -13.45 -11.29
C VAL A 453 2.79 -12.24 -11.92
N PRO A 454 2.05 -11.30 -12.56
CA PRO A 454 2.59 -10.01 -12.99
C PRO A 454 3.13 -9.19 -11.80
N VAL A 455 4.23 -8.47 -12.03
CA VAL A 455 4.89 -7.64 -11.00
C VAL A 455 5.12 -6.22 -11.53
N LEU A 456 4.77 -5.21 -10.73
CA LEU A 456 5.15 -3.82 -10.90
C LEU A 456 6.08 -3.45 -9.75
N MET A 457 7.34 -3.13 -10.00
CA MET A 457 8.33 -2.86 -8.97
C MET A 457 9.21 -1.66 -9.31
N GLY A 458 9.83 -1.09 -8.31
CA GLY A 458 10.73 0.06 -8.48
C GLY A 458 11.08 0.72 -7.16
N PHE A 459 11.71 1.87 -7.25
CA PHE A 459 12.36 2.56 -6.14
C PHE A 459 12.30 4.09 -6.30
N MET A 460 12.74 4.81 -5.25
CA MET A 460 12.95 6.25 -5.28
C MET A 460 14.37 6.55 -5.80
N ARG A 461 14.57 7.59 -6.60
CA ARG A 461 15.87 7.96 -7.17
C ARG A 461 17.00 7.97 -6.13
N ASP A 462 16.71 8.41 -4.94
CA ASP A 462 17.69 8.54 -3.86
C ASP A 462 17.23 7.73 -2.61
N ASP A 463 16.70 6.54 -2.83
CA ASP A 463 16.08 5.70 -1.78
C ASP A 463 17.01 5.46 -0.59
N GLY A 464 18.29 5.15 -0.88
CA GLY A 464 19.33 4.88 0.10
C GLY A 464 19.73 6.09 0.95
N ALA A 465 19.39 7.31 0.53
CA ALA A 465 19.69 8.52 1.31
C ALA A 465 19.02 8.52 2.69
N ALA A 466 17.92 7.77 2.86
CA ALA A 466 17.21 7.62 4.13
C ALA A 466 17.93 6.67 5.12
N PHE A 467 18.85 5.83 4.63
CA PHE A 467 19.49 4.75 5.40
C PHE A 467 20.95 5.05 5.77
N ILE A 468 21.47 6.19 5.33
CA ILE A 468 22.78 6.70 5.73
C ILE A 468 22.61 7.99 6.53
N THR A 469 23.55 8.25 7.43
CA THR A 469 23.57 9.52 8.19
C THR A 469 24.10 10.66 7.34
N TYR A 470 23.62 11.89 7.56
CA TYR A 470 24.20 13.06 6.90
C TYR A 470 25.64 13.29 7.43
N PRO A 471 26.66 13.45 6.56
CA PRO A 471 28.05 13.47 6.99
C PRO A 471 28.42 14.71 7.79
N THR A 472 29.37 14.54 8.70
CA THR A 472 30.01 15.64 9.42
C THR A 472 31.09 16.31 8.51
N PRO A 473 31.52 17.56 8.81
CA PRO A 473 32.59 18.17 8.05
C PRO A 473 33.87 17.34 8.08
N ASN A 474 34.52 17.19 6.92
CA ASN A 474 35.70 16.39 6.66
C ASN A 474 35.53 14.87 6.69
N GLU A 475 34.33 14.38 6.76
CA GLU A 475 34.04 12.97 6.54
C GLU A 475 34.27 12.58 5.08
N THR A 476 34.62 11.32 4.84
CA THR A 476 34.84 10.79 3.49
C THR A 476 33.75 9.81 3.13
N VAL A 477 33.53 9.57 1.82
CA VAL A 477 32.57 8.53 1.34
C VAL A 477 32.87 7.19 2.00
N SER A 478 34.11 6.73 2.04
CA SER A 478 34.50 5.47 2.67
C SER A 478 34.23 5.46 4.17
N GLY A 479 34.47 6.55 4.89
CA GLY A 479 34.17 6.66 6.31
C GLY A 479 32.68 6.57 6.60
N LEU A 480 31.89 7.34 5.85
CA LEU A 480 30.45 7.38 5.98
C LEU A 480 29.80 6.00 5.69
N LEU A 481 30.18 5.37 4.58
CA LEU A 481 29.68 4.04 4.22
C LEU A 481 30.03 2.98 5.28
N THR A 482 31.29 3.00 5.79
CA THR A 482 31.69 2.07 6.86
C THR A 482 30.88 2.30 8.14
N ALA A 483 30.63 3.55 8.52
CA ALA A 483 29.83 3.90 9.69
C ALA A 483 28.37 3.45 9.57
N ASN A 484 27.86 3.34 8.33
CA ASN A 484 26.50 2.85 8.04
C ASN A 484 26.47 1.35 7.65
N GLY A 485 27.51 0.59 7.97
CA GLY A 485 27.50 -0.88 7.89
C GLY A 485 27.86 -1.48 6.52
N PHE A 486 28.34 -0.66 5.57
CA PHE A 486 28.78 -1.17 4.27
C PHE A 486 30.11 -1.88 4.38
N ASN A 487 30.22 -3.06 3.81
CA ASN A 487 31.47 -3.81 3.69
C ASN A 487 32.27 -3.34 2.46
N LEU A 488 33.15 -2.35 2.64
CA LEU A 488 33.93 -1.79 1.55
C LEU A 488 34.86 -2.80 0.88
N SER A 489 35.25 -3.91 1.54
CA SER A 489 36.05 -4.96 0.92
C SER A 489 35.29 -5.79 -0.11
N ALA A 490 33.95 -5.76 -0.07
CA ALA A 490 33.10 -6.39 -1.07
C ALA A 490 32.87 -5.49 -2.30
N ILE A 491 33.14 -4.18 -2.20
CA ILE A 491 33.03 -3.22 -3.31
C ILE A 491 34.35 -3.25 -4.10
N SER A 492 34.31 -3.71 -5.35
CA SER A 492 35.51 -3.90 -6.16
C SER A 492 36.25 -2.61 -6.45
N THR A 493 35.55 -1.48 -6.62
CA THR A 493 36.13 -0.14 -6.77
C THR A 493 35.06 0.95 -6.50
N LEU A 494 35.46 1.96 -5.71
CA LEU A 494 34.65 3.16 -5.49
C LEU A 494 34.80 4.20 -6.61
N SER A 495 35.81 4.05 -7.47
CA SER A 495 36.11 5.04 -8.53
C SER A 495 35.05 5.11 -9.63
N VAL A 496 34.15 4.15 -9.68
CA VAL A 496 32.95 4.18 -10.57
C VAL A 496 31.87 5.13 -10.07
N PHE A 497 31.98 5.59 -8.82
CA PHE A 497 31.05 6.54 -8.19
C PHE A 497 31.76 7.89 -7.99
N PRO A 498 31.80 8.76 -9.00
CA PRO A 498 32.52 10.02 -8.88
C PRO A 498 31.84 10.97 -7.91
N GLU A 499 32.62 11.60 -7.02
CA GLU A 499 32.09 12.68 -6.19
C GLU A 499 31.80 13.91 -7.04
N PRO A 500 30.62 14.58 -6.86
CA PRO A 500 30.36 15.86 -7.47
C PRO A 500 31.43 16.90 -7.07
N ASN A 501 31.77 17.81 -7.97
CA ASN A 501 32.73 18.87 -7.69
C ASN A 501 32.02 20.19 -7.39
N SER A 502 31.39 20.28 -6.24
CA SER A 502 30.74 21.50 -5.75
C SER A 502 31.53 22.12 -4.59
N ALA A 503 31.25 23.38 -4.25
CA ALA A 503 31.84 24.04 -3.10
C ALA A 503 31.40 23.44 -1.74
N ASN A 504 30.31 22.68 -1.72
CA ASN A 504 29.80 22.00 -0.51
C ASN A 504 30.30 20.57 -0.45
N GLN A 505 31.49 20.37 0.11
CA GLN A 505 32.13 19.05 0.20
C GLN A 505 31.31 18.05 1.00
N THR A 506 30.60 18.47 2.05
CA THR A 506 29.72 17.60 2.83
C THR A 506 28.58 17.07 1.99
N LEU A 507 27.97 17.92 1.16
CA LEU A 507 26.91 17.50 0.23
C LEU A 507 27.44 16.58 -0.87
N ASN A 508 28.69 16.82 -1.37
CA ASN A 508 29.33 15.94 -2.37
C ASN A 508 29.49 14.52 -1.81
N VAL A 509 29.98 14.39 -0.57
CA VAL A 509 30.14 13.11 0.12
C VAL A 509 28.76 12.44 0.32
N PHE A 510 27.75 13.20 0.75
CA PHE A 510 26.40 12.67 0.93
C PHE A 510 25.79 12.18 -0.39
N ASN A 511 25.90 12.96 -1.47
CA ASN A 511 25.44 12.57 -2.80
C ASN A 511 26.00 11.22 -3.26
N THR A 512 27.32 11.07 -3.21
CA THR A 512 27.98 9.83 -3.64
C THR A 512 27.59 8.65 -2.74
N SER A 513 27.53 8.88 -1.42
CA SER A 513 27.15 7.82 -0.48
C SER A 513 25.67 7.42 -0.62
N ALA A 514 24.78 8.38 -0.87
CA ALA A 514 23.37 8.12 -1.12
C ALA A 514 23.15 7.32 -2.41
N LEU A 515 23.88 7.66 -3.48
CA LEU A 515 23.86 6.88 -4.72
C LEU A 515 24.33 5.44 -4.48
N ILE A 516 25.46 5.25 -3.80
CA ILE A 516 25.97 3.91 -3.47
C ILE A 516 24.96 3.13 -2.62
N ALA A 517 24.35 3.78 -1.62
CA ALA A 517 23.35 3.15 -0.78
C ALA A 517 22.08 2.77 -1.58
N THR A 518 21.62 3.66 -2.48
CA THR A 518 20.47 3.36 -3.35
C THR A 518 20.76 2.15 -4.24
N ASP A 519 21.92 2.10 -4.86
CA ASP A 519 22.33 1.00 -5.74
C ASP A 519 22.48 -0.31 -4.96
N ALA A 520 23.14 -0.25 -3.80
CA ALA A 520 23.49 -1.43 -3.04
C ALA A 520 22.33 -2.03 -2.22
N GLU A 521 21.32 -1.22 -1.89
CA GLU A 521 20.22 -1.62 -0.99
C GLU A 521 18.86 -1.71 -1.69
N PHE A 522 18.73 -1.26 -2.96
CA PHE A 522 17.49 -1.25 -3.71
C PHE A 522 17.71 -1.62 -5.18
N ARG A 523 18.32 -0.72 -5.97
CA ARG A 523 18.31 -0.78 -7.42
C ARG A 523 18.92 -2.05 -7.99
N CYS A 524 20.18 -2.36 -7.66
CA CYS A 524 20.95 -3.39 -8.38
C CYS A 524 20.35 -4.80 -8.24
N LEU A 525 19.97 -5.20 -7.03
CA LEU A 525 19.43 -6.54 -6.82
C LEU A 525 17.95 -6.64 -7.29
N ASP A 526 17.19 -5.57 -7.20
CA ASP A 526 15.81 -5.55 -7.73
C ASP A 526 15.81 -5.61 -9.26
N GLU A 527 16.76 -4.94 -9.92
CA GLU A 527 16.93 -5.05 -11.37
C GLU A 527 17.35 -6.46 -11.79
N ALA A 528 18.33 -7.06 -11.09
CA ALA A 528 18.70 -8.46 -11.32
C ALA A 528 17.52 -9.42 -11.07
N THR A 529 16.67 -9.13 -10.08
CA THR A 529 15.43 -9.88 -9.82
C THR A 529 14.48 -9.79 -11.01
N ALA A 530 14.23 -8.57 -11.52
CA ALA A 530 13.36 -8.36 -12.67
C ALA A 530 13.88 -9.06 -13.93
N TYR A 531 15.17 -8.91 -14.22
CA TYR A 531 15.83 -9.55 -15.36
C TYR A 531 15.74 -11.09 -15.29
N SER A 532 16.16 -11.68 -14.19
CA SER A 532 16.17 -13.14 -14.05
C SER A 532 14.75 -13.72 -14.07
N ALA A 533 13.80 -13.06 -13.41
CA ALA A 533 12.41 -13.50 -13.40
C ALA A 533 11.77 -13.51 -14.80
N VAL A 534 12.07 -12.51 -15.65
CA VAL A 534 11.61 -12.46 -17.04
C VAL A 534 12.31 -13.52 -17.89
N LYS A 535 13.63 -13.61 -17.79
CA LYS A 535 14.46 -14.58 -18.53
C LYS A 535 14.03 -16.02 -18.30
N HIS A 536 13.66 -16.36 -17.09
CA HIS A 536 13.20 -17.71 -16.71
C HIS A 536 11.68 -17.86 -16.69
N ALA A 537 10.94 -16.85 -17.16
CA ALA A 537 9.47 -16.82 -17.18
C ALA A 537 8.85 -17.16 -15.81
N VAL A 538 9.50 -16.74 -14.70
CA VAL A 538 8.97 -16.87 -13.34
C VAL A 538 7.83 -15.88 -13.15
N PHE A 539 8.03 -14.61 -13.52
CA PHE A 539 6.95 -13.63 -13.62
C PHE A 539 6.55 -13.47 -15.09
N PRO A 540 5.25 -13.59 -15.43
CA PRO A 540 4.80 -13.47 -16.81
C PRO A 540 5.05 -12.09 -17.40
N THR A 541 5.06 -11.04 -16.57
CA THR A 541 5.35 -9.67 -16.96
C THR A 541 5.91 -8.92 -15.76
N VAL A 542 6.92 -8.11 -16.00
CA VAL A 542 7.49 -7.20 -15.00
C VAL A 542 7.50 -5.80 -15.58
N TYR A 543 7.03 -4.83 -14.80
CA TYR A 543 7.18 -3.40 -15.07
C TYR A 543 8.10 -2.80 -14.02
N PHE A 544 8.97 -1.86 -14.44
CA PHE A 544 9.98 -1.28 -13.55
C PHE A 544 9.92 0.24 -13.59
N TYR A 545 10.08 0.92 -12.43
CA TYR A 545 9.99 2.38 -12.33
C TYR A 545 11.00 2.97 -11.36
N GLU A 546 11.30 4.27 -11.57
CA GLU A 546 12.01 5.13 -10.63
C GLU A 546 11.21 6.41 -10.37
N PHE A 547 10.97 6.75 -9.10
CA PHE A 547 10.37 8.04 -8.76
C PHE A 547 11.42 9.15 -8.74
N ASN A 548 11.26 10.10 -9.63
CA ASN A 548 12.09 11.31 -9.73
C ASN A 548 11.37 12.57 -9.26
N ARG A 549 10.21 12.42 -8.63
CA ARG A 549 9.48 13.44 -7.87
C ARG A 549 8.94 12.79 -6.61
N SER A 550 9.13 13.43 -5.45
CA SER A 550 8.69 12.93 -4.15
C SER A 550 8.03 14.05 -3.35
N TYR A 551 7.15 13.69 -2.44
CA TYR A 551 6.66 14.52 -1.36
C TYR A 551 6.87 13.74 -0.06
N GLN A 552 7.87 14.15 0.74
CA GLN A 552 8.26 13.38 1.92
C GLN A 552 7.15 13.35 2.96
N LEU A 553 6.97 12.22 3.62
CA LEU A 553 5.96 12.06 4.66
C LEU A 553 6.26 12.97 5.86
N SER A 554 5.26 13.70 6.35
CA SER A 554 5.45 14.67 7.43
C SER A 554 5.98 14.07 8.74
N PHE A 555 5.73 12.78 8.96
CA PHE A 555 6.18 12.04 10.14
C PHE A 555 7.48 11.24 9.91
N TYR A 556 7.95 11.13 8.67
CA TYR A 556 9.18 10.43 8.33
C TYR A 556 10.05 11.32 7.46
N GLN A 557 10.95 12.06 8.07
CA GLN A 557 11.83 13.04 7.44
C GLN A 557 13.30 12.69 7.71
N PRO A 558 13.82 11.62 7.08
CA PRO A 558 15.20 11.23 7.25
C PRO A 558 16.13 12.35 6.72
N ASN A 559 17.16 12.66 7.48
CA ASN A 559 18.12 13.70 7.11
C ASN A 559 17.51 15.07 6.74
N ALA A 560 16.43 15.47 7.42
CA ALA A 560 15.80 16.76 7.15
C ALA A 560 16.81 17.94 7.19
N PRO A 561 16.74 18.91 6.25
CA PRO A 561 15.74 19.07 5.21
C PRO A 561 16.11 18.44 3.85
N THR A 562 17.08 17.56 3.79
CA THR A 562 17.73 17.08 2.54
C THR A 562 16.73 16.38 1.60
N CYS A 563 15.78 15.63 2.18
CA CYS A 563 14.73 14.91 1.43
C CYS A 563 13.52 15.78 1.08
N GLU A 564 13.59 17.08 1.33
CA GLU A 564 12.51 18.02 1.09
C GLU A 564 12.88 19.03 0.02
N ALA A 565 11.92 19.38 -0.83
CA ALA A 565 12.09 20.46 -1.79
C ALA A 565 12.39 21.79 -1.02
N PRO A 566 13.45 22.52 -1.37
CA PRO A 566 13.84 23.69 -0.60
C PRO A 566 12.81 24.81 -0.72
N PRO A 567 12.35 25.43 0.39
CA PRO A 567 11.40 26.53 0.34
C PRO A 567 12.04 27.79 -0.26
N THR A 568 11.27 28.47 -1.09
CA THR A 568 11.62 29.78 -1.67
C THR A 568 10.49 30.79 -1.43
N PRO A 569 10.72 32.10 -1.60
CA PRO A 569 9.63 33.08 -1.48
C PRO A 569 8.46 32.85 -2.45
N ALA A 570 8.72 32.23 -3.62
CA ALA A 570 7.69 31.88 -4.60
C ALA A 570 7.02 30.52 -4.29
N HIS A 571 7.73 29.63 -3.61
CA HIS A 571 7.28 28.30 -3.22
C HIS A 571 7.49 28.08 -1.72
N PRO A 572 6.63 28.65 -0.86
CA PRO A 572 6.84 28.61 0.60
C PRO A 572 6.74 27.19 1.21
N TYR A 573 6.15 26.25 0.49
CA TYR A 573 6.03 24.84 0.88
C TYR A 573 7.08 23.93 0.23
N GLY A 574 8.09 24.52 -0.44
CA GLY A 574 9.14 23.84 -1.17
C GLY A 574 9.02 24.04 -2.67
N ASP A 575 10.17 24.16 -3.35
CA ASP A 575 10.27 24.30 -4.80
C ASP A 575 10.69 22.97 -5.43
N PRO A 576 9.77 22.19 -6.02
CA PRO A 576 10.09 20.89 -6.61
C PRO A 576 10.94 20.99 -7.89
N SER A 577 11.11 22.18 -8.45
CA SER A 577 12.01 22.44 -9.60
C SER A 577 13.47 22.56 -9.17
N ALA A 578 13.72 22.85 -7.89
CA ALA A 578 15.05 22.84 -7.32
C ALA A 578 15.52 21.40 -7.04
N GLU A 579 16.83 21.19 -7.00
CA GLU A 579 17.37 19.86 -6.68
C GLU A 579 17.20 19.54 -5.19
N TYR A 580 16.70 18.33 -4.90
CA TYR A 580 16.57 17.74 -3.58
C TYR A 580 16.57 16.21 -3.71
N PHE A 581 16.83 15.47 -2.63
CA PHE A 581 16.83 14.02 -2.64
C PHE A 581 15.41 13.46 -2.64
N LYS A 582 15.14 12.50 -3.53
CA LYS A 582 13.88 11.76 -3.61
C LYS A 582 13.99 10.52 -2.75
N CYS A 583 13.83 10.74 -1.45
CA CYS A 583 14.11 9.73 -0.44
C CYS A 583 12.97 8.71 -0.27
N HIS A 584 13.30 7.64 0.42
CA HIS A 584 12.43 6.53 0.80
C HIS A 584 11.05 6.98 1.32
N SER A 585 9.98 6.35 0.84
CA SER A 585 8.57 6.63 1.17
C SER A 585 8.01 7.96 0.62
N GLY A 586 8.76 8.69 -0.19
CA GLY A 586 8.32 9.97 -0.75
C GLY A 586 7.27 9.88 -1.86
N GLU A 587 6.91 8.68 -2.32
CA GLU A 587 5.88 8.42 -3.33
C GLU A 587 4.49 8.20 -2.73
N LEU A 588 4.38 7.88 -1.44
CA LEU A 588 3.17 7.31 -0.86
C LEU A 588 1.95 8.22 -0.92
N TYR A 589 2.11 9.53 -0.69
CA TYR A 589 1.00 10.48 -0.89
C TYR A 589 0.49 10.50 -2.33
N TYR A 590 1.36 10.30 -3.31
CA TYR A 590 0.97 10.25 -4.72
C TYR A 590 0.24 8.95 -5.06
N VAL A 591 0.73 7.81 -4.59
CA VAL A 591 0.13 6.49 -4.81
C VAL A 591 -1.28 6.42 -4.26
N PHE A 592 -1.50 6.89 -3.03
CA PHE A 592 -2.80 6.84 -2.38
C PHE A 592 -3.72 8.03 -2.70
N GLY A 593 -3.18 9.10 -3.33
CA GLY A 593 -3.96 10.31 -3.58
C GLY A 593 -4.33 11.06 -2.30
N THR A 594 -3.52 10.96 -1.25
CA THR A 594 -3.85 11.40 0.10
C THR A 594 -3.13 12.68 0.54
N LEU A 595 -2.48 13.40 -0.38
CA LEU A 595 -1.75 14.63 -0.06
C LEU A 595 -2.66 15.62 0.69
N LEU A 596 -3.75 16.05 0.06
CA LEU A 596 -4.70 16.99 0.66
C LEU A 596 -5.53 16.38 1.79
N PHE A 597 -5.79 15.08 1.74
CA PHE A 597 -6.44 14.33 2.81
C PHE A 597 -5.67 14.47 4.13
N ASN A 598 -4.34 14.44 4.06
CA ASN A 598 -3.41 14.63 5.19
C ASN A 598 -3.10 16.12 5.47
N GLY A 599 -3.80 17.05 4.81
CA GLY A 599 -3.61 18.49 5.02
C GLY A 599 -2.27 19.01 4.51
N GLN A 600 -1.58 18.26 3.63
CA GLN A 600 -0.33 18.71 3.03
C GLN A 600 -0.60 19.68 1.87
N PRO A 601 -0.02 20.88 1.88
CA PRO A 601 -0.24 21.85 0.82
C PRO A 601 0.50 21.42 -0.47
N PRO A 602 -0.12 21.58 -1.66
CA PRO A 602 0.63 21.44 -2.91
C PRO A 602 1.76 22.47 -2.98
N ARG A 603 2.93 22.05 -3.42
CA ARG A 603 4.12 22.90 -3.55
C ARG A 603 4.11 23.70 -4.85
N ASP A 604 3.50 23.12 -5.89
CA ASP A 604 3.27 23.71 -7.20
C ASP A 604 1.99 23.13 -7.85
N ASP A 605 1.70 23.55 -9.09
CA ASP A 605 0.56 23.08 -9.86
C ASP A 605 0.70 21.62 -10.36
N ASN A 606 1.84 20.98 -10.13
CA ASN A 606 2.14 19.61 -10.62
C ASN A 606 2.00 18.52 -9.54
N ASP A 607 1.93 18.86 -8.25
CA ASP A 607 1.82 17.85 -7.18
C ASP A 607 0.52 17.02 -7.29
N ILE A 608 -0.63 17.68 -7.55
CA ILE A 608 -1.89 16.95 -7.71
C ILE A 608 -1.94 16.19 -9.03
N PRO A 609 -1.57 16.75 -10.19
CA PRO A 609 -1.45 15.98 -11.44
C PRO A 609 -0.49 14.77 -11.34
N MET A 610 0.64 14.90 -10.63
CA MET A 610 1.52 13.77 -10.34
C MET A 610 0.80 12.67 -9.56
N SER A 611 0.05 13.06 -8.52
CA SER A 611 -0.75 12.11 -7.73
C SER A 611 -1.83 11.43 -8.58
N GLN A 612 -2.51 12.18 -9.45
CA GLN A 612 -3.50 11.64 -10.38
C GLN A 612 -2.88 10.59 -11.31
N PHE A 613 -1.76 10.92 -11.94
CA PHE A 613 -1.06 10.03 -12.86
C PHE A 613 -0.58 8.75 -12.15
N THR A 614 0.03 8.90 -10.98
CA THR A 614 0.53 7.76 -10.19
C THR A 614 -0.60 6.84 -9.75
N LEU A 615 -1.64 7.39 -9.12
CA LEU A 615 -2.80 6.63 -8.65
C LEU A 615 -3.50 5.89 -9.80
N ASP A 616 -3.72 6.58 -10.94
CA ASP A 616 -4.35 5.98 -12.11
C ASP A 616 -3.54 4.81 -12.67
N SER A 617 -2.20 4.91 -12.63
CA SER A 617 -1.30 3.85 -13.08
C SER A 617 -1.31 2.63 -12.15
N TRP A 618 -1.25 2.82 -10.82
CA TRP A 618 -1.36 1.73 -9.86
C TRP A 618 -2.73 1.03 -9.92
N ALA A 619 -3.79 1.81 -10.01
CA ALA A 619 -5.14 1.28 -10.18
C ALA A 619 -5.32 0.56 -11.54
N ALA A 620 -4.71 1.05 -12.62
CA ALA A 620 -4.72 0.36 -13.91
C ALA A 620 -4.02 -1.00 -13.81
N PHE A 621 -2.86 -1.07 -13.15
CA PHE A 621 -2.17 -2.34 -12.92
C PHE A 621 -3.04 -3.33 -12.11
N ALA A 622 -3.73 -2.87 -11.08
CA ALA A 622 -4.65 -3.72 -10.33
C ALA A 622 -5.84 -4.21 -11.19
N ARG A 623 -6.32 -3.41 -12.15
CA ARG A 623 -7.45 -3.79 -13.03
C ARG A 623 -7.04 -4.71 -14.17
N THR A 624 -5.89 -4.49 -14.78
CA THR A 624 -5.53 -5.07 -16.08
C THR A 624 -4.15 -5.73 -16.11
N TYR A 625 -3.39 -5.63 -15.03
CA TYR A 625 -1.98 -6.05 -14.93
C TYR A 625 -1.04 -5.28 -15.88
N ASP A 626 -1.52 -4.13 -16.39
CA ASP A 626 -0.76 -3.15 -17.16
C ASP A 626 -0.89 -1.79 -16.45
N PRO A 627 0.21 -1.13 -16.06
CA PRO A 627 0.17 0.15 -15.37
C PRO A 627 -0.19 1.32 -16.30
N THR A 628 -0.42 1.08 -17.61
CA THR A 628 -0.89 2.10 -18.54
C THR A 628 -2.42 2.22 -18.45
N PRO A 629 -2.97 3.32 -17.90
CA PRO A 629 -4.42 3.51 -17.89
C PRO A 629 -5.00 3.57 -19.30
N SER A 630 -6.08 2.83 -19.56
CA SER A 630 -6.70 2.83 -20.87
C SER A 630 -7.32 4.17 -21.24
N ALA A 631 -7.19 4.60 -22.50
CA ALA A 631 -7.75 5.87 -22.97
C ALA A 631 -9.29 5.92 -22.80
N GLY A 632 -9.98 4.79 -22.99
CA GLY A 632 -11.44 4.70 -22.81
C GLY A 632 -11.84 4.93 -21.36
N PHE A 633 -11.12 4.35 -20.39
CA PHE A 633 -11.35 4.59 -18.97
C PHE A 633 -11.11 6.05 -18.59
N LEU A 634 -9.97 6.62 -18.99
CA LEU A 634 -9.63 8.01 -18.69
C LEU A 634 -10.65 9.00 -19.29
N GLN A 635 -11.10 8.74 -20.51
CA GLN A 635 -12.13 9.57 -21.16
C GLN A 635 -13.46 9.47 -20.41
N ALA A 636 -13.92 8.26 -20.09
CA ALA A 636 -15.17 8.03 -19.38
C ALA A 636 -15.17 8.64 -17.96
N ARG A 637 -14.00 8.71 -17.33
CA ARG A 637 -13.82 9.33 -16.01
C ARG A 637 -13.50 10.82 -16.07
N GLY A 638 -13.27 11.40 -17.26
CA GLY A 638 -12.89 12.81 -17.42
C GLY A 638 -11.48 13.13 -16.87
N PHE A 639 -10.56 12.19 -16.85
CA PHE A 639 -9.22 12.33 -16.27
C PHE A 639 -8.21 12.93 -17.26
N ALA A 640 -8.41 14.20 -17.57
CA ALA A 640 -7.66 14.91 -18.61
C ALA A 640 -6.15 15.03 -18.33
N ASN A 641 -5.74 15.25 -17.07
CA ASN A 641 -4.32 15.39 -16.72
C ASN A 641 -3.54 14.10 -16.96
N THR A 642 -4.07 12.95 -16.55
CA THR A 642 -3.45 11.65 -16.81
C THR A 642 -3.43 11.34 -18.31
N SER A 643 -4.50 11.66 -19.04
CA SER A 643 -4.54 11.52 -20.51
C SER A 643 -3.46 12.37 -21.20
N ALA A 644 -3.30 13.61 -20.77
CA ALA A 644 -2.28 14.52 -21.32
C ALA A 644 -0.85 14.03 -20.99
N GLU A 645 -0.67 13.48 -19.79
CA GLU A 645 0.63 12.96 -19.35
C GLU A 645 1.06 11.73 -20.17
N ILE A 646 0.15 10.79 -20.40
CA ILE A 646 0.40 9.62 -21.26
C ILE A 646 0.71 10.07 -22.70
N ALA A 647 -0.05 11.03 -23.22
CA ALA A 647 0.18 11.57 -24.58
C ALA A 647 1.53 12.27 -24.68
N ARG A 648 1.99 12.98 -23.63
CA ARG A 648 3.29 13.67 -23.58
C ARG A 648 4.44 12.68 -23.52
N SER A 649 4.32 11.62 -22.74
CA SER A 649 5.33 10.56 -22.67
C SER A 649 5.46 9.77 -23.97
N GLY A 650 4.47 9.84 -24.85
CA GLY A 650 4.50 9.28 -26.21
C GLY A 650 4.42 7.76 -26.30
N VAL A 651 4.61 7.04 -25.19
CA VAL A 651 4.67 5.57 -25.15
C VAL A 651 3.97 5.01 -23.92
N PRO A 652 3.29 3.87 -24.04
CA PRO A 652 2.81 3.13 -22.87
C PRO A 652 3.98 2.61 -22.04
N TRP A 653 3.71 2.16 -20.82
CA TRP A 653 4.73 1.47 -20.03
C TRP A 653 5.21 0.22 -20.77
N ALA A 654 6.52 0.15 -21.04
CA ALA A 654 7.10 -1.04 -21.61
C ALA A 654 7.43 -2.04 -20.50
N PRO A 655 7.08 -3.32 -20.69
CA PRO A 655 7.52 -4.36 -19.76
C PRO A 655 9.03 -4.60 -19.92
N VAL A 656 9.66 -5.04 -18.82
CA VAL A 656 11.06 -5.49 -18.82
C VAL A 656 11.21 -6.67 -19.77
N THR A 657 12.29 -6.67 -20.57
CA THR A 657 12.69 -7.76 -21.45
C THR A 657 14.15 -8.13 -21.20
N GLU A 658 14.60 -9.28 -21.72
CA GLU A 658 16.02 -9.66 -21.64
C GLU A 658 16.96 -8.67 -22.36
N GLY A 659 16.47 -7.97 -23.36
CA GLY A 659 17.26 -7.03 -24.17
C GLY A 659 17.13 -5.58 -23.73
N GLU A 660 16.04 -5.23 -23.05
CA GLU A 660 15.71 -3.86 -22.66
C GLU A 660 15.17 -3.82 -21.23
N LEU A 661 15.98 -3.29 -20.34
CA LEU A 661 15.62 -3.01 -18.95
C LEU A 661 15.25 -1.53 -18.80
N GLY A 662 14.39 -1.05 -19.72
CA GLY A 662 13.87 0.31 -19.66
C GLY A 662 13.09 0.53 -18.39
N LEU A 663 13.32 1.67 -17.74
CA LEU A 663 12.64 1.99 -16.50
C LEU A 663 11.76 3.24 -16.70
N ARG A 664 10.53 3.19 -16.22
CA ARG A 664 9.62 4.35 -16.26
C ARG A 664 10.03 5.38 -15.22
N LEU A 665 10.40 6.60 -15.69
CA LEU A 665 10.63 7.72 -14.79
C LEU A 665 9.30 8.32 -14.34
N MET A 666 9.00 8.18 -13.05
CA MET A 666 7.81 8.72 -12.40
C MET A 666 8.07 10.16 -11.96
N GLN A 667 7.73 11.10 -12.83
CA GLN A 667 7.81 12.53 -12.59
C GLN A 667 6.69 13.26 -13.35
N TYR A 668 6.40 14.49 -12.97
CA TYR A 668 5.43 15.33 -13.64
C TYR A 668 5.96 16.77 -13.75
N PRO A 669 5.91 17.40 -14.92
CA PRO A 669 5.57 16.77 -16.22
C PRO A 669 6.59 15.72 -16.65
N SER A 670 6.15 14.69 -17.38
CA SER A 670 7.07 13.68 -17.94
C SER A 670 8.05 14.30 -18.90
N LEU A 671 9.19 13.66 -19.07
CA LEU A 671 10.08 13.87 -20.21
C LEU A 671 9.48 13.29 -21.49
N GLU A 672 9.90 13.78 -22.67
CA GLU A 672 9.37 13.33 -23.97
C GLU A 672 9.48 11.82 -24.17
N GLU A 673 10.51 11.18 -23.64
CA GLU A 673 10.71 9.74 -23.79
C GLU A 673 10.05 8.90 -22.68
N GLY A 674 9.75 9.47 -21.53
CA GLY A 674 9.07 8.80 -20.42
C GLY A 674 9.77 7.60 -19.80
N PHE A 675 10.87 7.13 -20.42
CA PHE A 675 11.71 6.01 -19.98
C PHE A 675 13.13 6.48 -19.79
N GLY A 676 13.77 6.02 -18.70
CA GLY A 676 15.21 6.06 -18.51
C GLY A 676 15.83 4.78 -19.05
N ILE A 677 17.03 4.89 -19.64
CA ILE A 677 17.87 3.72 -19.85
C ILE A 677 18.60 3.47 -18.55
N TYR A 678 18.50 2.24 -18.06
CA TYR A 678 19.27 1.86 -16.90
C TYR A 678 20.75 1.77 -17.28
N ASP A 679 21.59 2.66 -16.76
CA ASP A 679 23.01 2.78 -17.07
C ASP A 679 23.95 2.38 -15.92
N GLY A 680 23.41 2.03 -14.74
CA GLY A 680 24.15 1.65 -13.53
C GLY A 680 24.79 0.26 -13.53
N GLN A 681 25.01 -0.38 -14.69
CA GLN A 681 25.56 -1.73 -14.77
C GLN A 681 27.01 -1.84 -14.31
N VAL A 682 27.80 -0.80 -14.46
CA VAL A 682 29.21 -0.75 -14.00
C VAL A 682 29.22 -0.65 -12.46
N GLU A 683 28.35 0.18 -11.92
CA GLU A 683 28.16 0.41 -10.50
C GLU A 683 27.64 -0.86 -9.82
N CYS A 684 26.63 -1.49 -10.37
CA CYS A 684 26.06 -2.74 -9.84
C CYS A 684 27.09 -3.87 -9.81
N ARG A 685 27.93 -4.01 -10.85
CA ARG A 685 29.05 -4.97 -10.84
C ARG A 685 30.07 -4.65 -9.77
N ALA A 686 30.41 -3.36 -9.60
CA ALA A 686 31.34 -2.94 -8.57
C ALA A 686 30.83 -3.24 -7.16
N LEU A 687 29.51 -3.20 -6.97
CA LEU A 687 28.82 -3.54 -5.70
C LEU A 687 28.61 -5.05 -5.50
N GLY A 688 28.91 -5.88 -6.52
CA GLY A 688 28.73 -7.33 -6.45
C GLY A 688 27.34 -7.83 -6.85
N TYR A 689 26.52 -6.97 -7.46
CA TYR A 689 25.17 -7.28 -7.94
C TYR A 689 25.02 -7.04 -9.45
N PRO A 690 25.77 -7.78 -10.32
CA PRO A 690 25.58 -7.67 -11.76
C PRO A 690 24.16 -8.09 -12.16
N ILE A 691 23.72 -7.68 -13.36
CA ILE A 691 22.40 -8.01 -13.87
C ILE A 691 22.10 -9.52 -13.88
N ASP A 692 23.13 -10.35 -14.06
CA ASP A 692 23.10 -11.80 -14.05
C ASP A 692 23.43 -12.42 -12.68
N TYR A 693 23.20 -11.68 -11.60
CA TYR A 693 23.52 -12.09 -10.23
C TYR A 693 22.95 -13.47 -9.90
N TYR A 694 21.67 -13.72 -10.17
CA TYR A 694 21.02 -14.98 -9.84
C TYR A 694 21.51 -16.16 -10.68
N GLU A 695 22.03 -15.90 -11.88
CA GLU A 695 22.60 -16.92 -12.74
C GLU A 695 23.93 -17.47 -12.20
N SER A 696 24.69 -16.63 -11.54
CA SER A 696 26.01 -16.96 -11.00
C SER A 696 25.98 -17.47 -9.56
N HIS A 697 24.85 -17.28 -8.85
CA HIS A 697 24.66 -17.65 -7.44
C HIS A 697 23.58 -18.73 -7.26
N SER A 698 23.09 -19.35 -8.34
CA SER A 698 22.07 -20.41 -8.35
C SER A 698 22.64 -21.82 -8.22
#